data_27de7ce4ecebe1b06a46903453a512b8
#
_entry.id   27de7ce4ecebe1b06a46903453a512b8
#
_cell.length_a   1.000
_cell.length_b   1.000
_cell.length_c   1.000
_cell.angle_alpha   90.00
_cell.angle_beta   90.00
_cell.angle_gamma   90.00
#
_symmetry.space_group_name_H-M   'P 1'
#
loop_
_entity.id
_entity.type
_entity.pdbx_description
1 polymer ?
#
loop_
_entity_poly.entity_id
_entity_poly.type
_entity_poly.pdbx_seq_one_letter_code
_entity_poly.pdbx_strand_id
1 'polypeptide(L)'
;MESSKPQDAPPPAATQSGHPIRIVTAASLFDGHDAAINIMRRILQRSGCEIIHLGHDRSVDEVVNCAIEEDVQAIAMTSYQGGHMEYFKYMKDLLEERGAGHIRIFGGGGGTILPEEIKALHAYGIERIYHPDDGREMGLQGMIDDLIRRCDFPVVGEPSGEADRLSDKQPGDLARLITAAEVGAAPYSDIIDGIRGGAANAKVPVLGITGTGGAGKSSMVDELVRRFLLDFSDKRMAIVSVDPSKRKTGGALLGDRIRMNAIASGRVYMRSLATRQSNLALSRHVGDALNILKVAGFDLIVLETSGIGQSDTEIMDHSDVALYVMTPEFGAATQLEKIDMLDFADVVAINKFDKRGGADALRDVRKQYKRNHELWEAQDDALPIFGTIASQFNDPGTHRLYRTLMNTLAQETGANLASSFGDTAGDSEKVHVIPPKRTRYLSEIADTVRGYNDWSDAQSVVAGRLQAVNTAAEELKDAPEARMALEKKAAALTRELDPKNLHWLESWASESDRYKQEEYVFEVRGREIRIPTTTSSLSNQPIPKVSVPRLQGWQDLLRWGLQENVPGSFPFTAGIYPFKREGEDPTRMFAGEGGPERTNRRFHYVSSDMPAKRLSTAFDSVTLYGRDPDLRPDIHGKVGNSGVSVSCLDDAKRLYSGFDLCDPSTSVSMTINGPAPMVLAFFLNAAIDQRCEKHIREHGLEDTVEKVLKARWDDRGLSRPVYRETLPDGNDGLGLMLLGCTGDEVLDSTTYNRLAAEALSQVRGTVQADILKEDQAQNTCIFSTEFALRLMGDVQAYFIDHKVRNFYSVSISGYHIAEAGANPITQLAFTLANGFTYVEYYLSRGMDINAFGPNLSFFFSNGIDPEYAVIGRVARRIWAKSLDRKYGADERAQKLKYHIQTSGRSLHAQEIDFNDIRTTLQALYAIYDNCNSLHTNAFDEAITTPTEGSVRRAIAIQLIINR
;
A
#
# COMPACT_ATOMS: atom_id res chain seq x y z
N MET A 1 7.00 -40.11 -3.44
CA MET A 1 8.30 -39.59 -3.02
C MET A 1 8.05 -38.76 -1.75
N GLU A 2 8.37 -39.32 -0.61
CA GLU A 2 8.24 -38.63 0.69
C GLU A 2 9.23 -37.44 0.75
N SER A 3 8.71 -36.24 0.99
CA SER A 3 9.52 -35.07 1.22
C SER A 3 10.20 -35.18 2.59
N SER A 4 11.49 -35.43 2.59
CA SER A 4 12.33 -35.34 3.79
C SER A 4 12.24 -33.90 4.34
N LYS A 5 11.71 -33.77 5.57
CA LYS A 5 11.84 -32.50 6.33
C LYS A 5 13.33 -32.15 6.44
N PRO A 6 13.70 -30.86 6.28
CA PRO A 6 15.08 -30.43 6.57
C PRO A 6 15.37 -30.78 8.03
N GLN A 7 16.40 -31.58 8.27
CA GLN A 7 16.94 -31.76 9.62
C GLN A 7 17.34 -30.39 10.17
N ASP A 8 16.81 -30.03 11.33
CA ASP A 8 17.27 -28.87 12.08
C ASP A 8 18.80 -29.01 12.30
N ALA A 9 19.56 -28.20 11.59
CA ALA A 9 20.98 -28.04 11.89
C ALA A 9 21.11 -27.61 13.36
N PRO A 10 22.07 -28.15 14.11
CA PRO A 10 22.30 -27.71 15.49
C PRO A 10 22.50 -26.19 15.50
N PRO A 11 21.91 -25.45 16.47
CA PRO A 11 22.08 -24.02 16.52
C PRO A 11 23.58 -23.69 16.53
N PRO A 12 24.03 -22.71 15.73
CA PRO A 12 25.42 -22.28 15.76
C PRO A 12 25.78 -21.92 17.21
N ALA A 13 26.96 -22.31 17.64
CA ALA A 13 27.49 -21.91 18.94
C ALA A 13 27.41 -20.38 19.00
N ALA A 14 26.77 -19.85 20.05
CA ALA A 14 26.69 -18.41 20.24
C ALA A 14 28.13 -17.86 20.18
N THR A 15 28.36 -16.92 19.27
CA THR A 15 29.64 -16.21 19.22
C THR A 15 29.75 -15.53 20.59
N GLN A 16 30.68 -15.95 21.43
CA GLN A 16 30.91 -15.32 22.74
C GLN A 16 31.52 -13.95 22.46
N SER A 17 30.67 -12.93 22.34
CA SER A 17 31.14 -11.53 22.34
C SER A 17 31.57 -11.16 23.76
N GLY A 18 32.64 -10.38 23.88
CA GLY A 18 33.10 -9.85 25.16
C GLY A 18 32.13 -8.81 25.77
N HIS A 19 31.24 -8.24 24.95
CA HIS A 19 30.31 -7.16 25.31
C HIS A 19 28.90 -7.46 24.82
N PRO A 20 27.83 -6.95 25.49
CA PRO A 20 26.48 -6.96 24.95
C PRO A 20 26.42 -6.11 23.65
N ILE A 21 26.04 -6.71 22.55
CA ILE A 21 26.00 -6.03 21.26
C ILE A 21 24.57 -5.58 20.94
N ARG A 22 24.39 -4.27 20.77
CA ARG A 22 23.16 -3.63 20.34
C ARG A 22 23.26 -3.14 18.90
N ILE A 23 22.24 -3.36 18.10
CA ILE A 23 22.21 -3.00 16.68
C ILE A 23 20.84 -2.45 16.31
N VAL A 24 20.82 -1.27 15.68
CA VAL A 24 19.63 -0.76 15.01
C VAL A 24 19.52 -1.40 13.64
N THR A 25 18.34 -1.85 13.26
CA THR A 25 18.06 -2.42 11.92
C THR A 25 16.86 -1.73 11.27
N ALA A 26 16.98 -1.36 9.99
CA ALA A 26 15.89 -0.76 9.20
C ALA A 26 16.09 -0.91 7.70
N ALA A 27 15.04 -0.60 6.89
CA ALA A 27 15.19 -0.31 5.48
C ALA A 27 15.13 1.21 5.23
N SER A 28 15.82 1.66 4.18
CA SER A 28 16.01 3.09 3.88
C SER A 28 14.69 3.81 3.56
N LEU A 29 14.72 5.13 3.60
CA LEU A 29 13.60 6.01 3.28
C LEU A 29 13.00 5.66 1.92
N PHE A 30 11.68 5.62 1.82
CA PHE A 30 10.89 5.26 0.63
C PHE A 30 11.15 3.85 0.09
N ASP A 31 11.68 2.95 0.91
CA ASP A 31 11.95 1.57 0.52
C ASP A 31 11.09 0.60 1.34
N GLY A 32 10.17 -0.09 0.67
CA GLY A 32 9.31 -1.12 1.26
C GLY A 32 9.90 -2.54 1.25
N HIS A 33 11.10 -2.73 0.70
CA HIS A 33 11.74 -4.04 0.59
C HIS A 33 12.39 -4.46 1.90
N ASP A 34 11.60 -4.97 2.83
CA ASP A 34 12.02 -5.31 4.19
C ASP A 34 12.36 -6.80 4.42
N ALA A 35 12.13 -7.68 3.44
CA ALA A 35 12.31 -9.12 3.60
C ALA A 35 13.74 -9.49 4.01
N ALA A 36 14.75 -8.89 3.39
CA ALA A 36 16.16 -9.20 3.67
C ALA A 36 16.55 -8.77 5.09
N ILE A 37 16.25 -7.53 5.50
CA ILE A 37 16.58 -7.05 6.83
C ILE A 37 15.82 -7.85 7.91
N ASN A 38 14.59 -8.29 7.64
CA ASN A 38 13.82 -9.15 8.53
C ASN A 38 14.45 -10.53 8.73
N ILE A 39 15.10 -11.10 7.72
CA ILE A 39 15.86 -12.34 7.85
C ILE A 39 17.14 -12.09 8.67
N MET A 40 17.93 -11.08 8.32
CA MET A 40 19.20 -10.74 8.97
C MET A 40 19.02 -10.46 10.46
N ARG A 41 18.03 -9.62 10.85
CA ARG A 41 17.75 -9.33 12.26
C ARG A 41 17.40 -10.56 13.08
N ARG A 42 16.70 -11.55 12.48
CA ARG A 42 16.37 -12.82 13.15
C ARG A 42 17.62 -13.66 13.41
N ILE A 43 18.56 -13.66 12.48
CA ILE A 43 19.84 -14.37 12.65
C ILE A 43 20.67 -13.65 13.70
N LEU A 44 20.82 -12.32 13.64
CA LEU A 44 21.51 -11.50 14.67
C LEU A 44 20.94 -11.76 16.07
N GLN A 45 19.61 -11.75 16.23
CA GLN A 45 18.96 -12.06 17.49
C GLN A 45 19.26 -13.50 17.97
N ARG A 46 19.29 -14.47 17.05
CA ARG A 46 19.66 -15.86 17.39
C ARG A 46 21.11 -15.98 17.81
N SER A 47 21.98 -15.12 17.32
CA SER A 47 23.41 -15.07 17.66
C SER A 47 23.71 -14.29 18.96
N GLY A 48 22.67 -13.83 19.68
CA GLY A 48 22.83 -13.21 21.02
C GLY A 48 22.75 -11.67 21.02
N CYS A 49 22.55 -11.00 19.89
CA CYS A 49 22.46 -9.54 19.84
C CYS A 49 21.11 -9.01 20.35
N GLU A 50 21.13 -7.80 20.90
CA GLU A 50 19.96 -6.97 21.18
C GLU A 50 19.65 -6.12 19.94
N ILE A 51 18.50 -6.35 19.33
CA ILE A 51 18.13 -5.73 18.06
C ILE A 51 17.01 -4.72 18.25
N ILE A 52 17.26 -3.47 17.91
CA ILE A 52 16.26 -2.42 17.81
C ILE A 52 15.82 -2.36 16.33
N HIS A 53 14.59 -2.74 16.05
CA HIS A 53 14.09 -2.81 14.68
C HIS A 53 13.10 -1.69 14.40
N LEU A 54 13.42 -0.84 13.42
CA LEU A 54 12.58 0.30 13.04
C LEU A 54 11.61 0.00 11.88
N GLY A 55 11.78 -1.15 11.20
CA GLY A 55 10.97 -1.49 10.02
C GLY A 55 11.53 -0.90 8.74
N HIS A 56 10.63 -0.49 7.85
CA HIS A 56 10.94 0.08 6.53
C HIS A 56 10.61 1.58 6.49
N ASP A 57 11.00 2.24 5.39
CA ASP A 57 10.69 3.67 5.15
C ASP A 57 11.20 4.59 6.26
N ARG A 58 12.52 4.49 6.56
CA ARG A 58 13.14 5.28 7.63
C ARG A 58 14.13 6.29 7.09
N SER A 59 13.93 7.55 7.51
CA SER A 59 14.87 8.64 7.23
C SER A 59 16.18 8.45 7.99
N VAL A 60 17.24 9.07 7.50
CA VAL A 60 18.54 9.05 8.19
C VAL A 60 18.43 9.62 9.60
N ASP A 61 17.67 10.71 9.77
CA ASP A 61 17.46 11.37 11.07
C ASP A 61 16.81 10.41 12.10
N GLU A 62 15.74 9.69 11.71
CA GLU A 62 15.08 8.70 12.58
C GLU A 62 16.02 7.57 13.01
N VAL A 63 16.82 7.07 12.06
CA VAL A 63 17.77 5.98 12.33
C VAL A 63 18.90 6.42 13.23
N VAL A 64 19.49 7.59 12.98
CA VAL A 64 20.59 8.16 13.76
C VAL A 64 20.12 8.53 15.18
N ASN A 65 18.95 9.19 15.32
CA ASN A 65 18.38 9.50 16.64
C ASN A 65 18.16 8.22 17.45
N CYS A 66 17.54 7.21 16.86
CA CYS A 66 17.36 5.93 17.52
C CYS A 66 18.69 5.30 17.94
N ALA A 67 19.71 5.31 17.07
CA ALA A 67 21.01 4.74 17.34
C ALA A 67 21.71 5.43 18.53
N ILE A 68 21.58 6.74 18.64
CA ILE A 68 22.12 7.55 19.74
C ILE A 68 21.33 7.30 21.03
N GLU A 69 20.00 7.33 20.99
CA GLU A 69 19.13 7.10 22.16
C GLU A 69 19.31 5.69 22.75
N GLU A 70 19.60 4.71 21.90
CA GLU A 70 19.82 3.32 22.29
C GLU A 70 21.29 3.00 22.57
N ASP A 71 22.23 3.94 22.38
CA ASP A 71 23.68 3.80 22.58
C ASP A 71 24.22 2.51 21.94
N VAL A 72 23.99 2.34 20.63
CA VAL A 72 24.30 1.08 19.93
C VAL A 72 25.73 1.02 19.40
N GLN A 73 26.26 -0.18 19.17
CA GLN A 73 27.52 -0.38 18.44
C GLN A 73 27.38 -0.17 16.94
N ALA A 74 26.19 -0.46 16.38
CA ALA A 74 26.03 -0.44 14.93
C ALA A 74 24.61 -0.15 14.44
N ILE A 75 24.56 0.31 13.21
CA ILE A 75 23.37 0.42 12.37
C ILE A 75 23.52 -0.56 11.20
N ALA A 76 22.52 -1.40 10.95
CA ALA A 76 22.47 -2.31 9.80
C ALA A 76 21.24 -2.01 8.94
N MET A 77 21.49 -1.58 7.70
CA MET A 77 20.46 -1.06 6.79
C MET A 77 20.35 -1.86 5.51
N THR A 78 19.15 -1.94 4.96
CA THR A 78 18.95 -2.34 3.57
C THR A 78 18.49 -1.15 2.73
N SER A 79 18.97 -1.09 1.46
CA SER A 79 18.55 -0.09 0.49
C SER A 79 18.50 -0.71 -0.90
N TYR A 80 17.29 -0.97 -1.39
CA TYR A 80 17.03 -1.52 -2.74
C TYR A 80 16.57 -0.44 -3.72
N GLN A 81 16.52 0.81 -3.28
CA GLN A 81 16.13 1.96 -4.09
C GLN A 81 17.35 2.84 -4.42
N GLY A 82 17.29 3.61 -5.49
CA GLY A 82 18.29 4.62 -5.80
C GLY A 82 18.47 5.66 -4.69
N GLY A 83 19.59 6.42 -4.72
CA GLY A 83 19.91 7.41 -3.68
C GLY A 83 20.59 6.82 -2.45
N HIS A 84 21.08 5.58 -2.54
CA HIS A 84 21.80 4.92 -1.44
C HIS A 84 23.17 5.57 -1.14
N MET A 85 23.84 6.16 -2.13
CA MET A 85 25.10 6.86 -1.91
C MET A 85 24.94 8.06 -0.99
N GLU A 86 23.96 8.91 -1.26
CA GLU A 86 23.60 10.08 -0.47
C GLU A 86 23.11 9.66 0.91
N TYR A 87 22.30 8.62 0.99
CA TYR A 87 21.73 8.10 2.23
C TYR A 87 22.80 7.63 3.22
N PHE A 88 23.74 6.77 2.80
CA PHE A 88 24.79 6.25 3.68
C PHE A 88 25.81 7.31 4.07
N LYS A 89 26.21 8.20 3.15
CA LYS A 89 27.13 9.29 3.47
C LYS A 89 26.52 10.27 4.47
N TYR A 90 25.29 10.67 4.24
CA TYR A 90 24.56 11.55 5.16
C TYR A 90 24.42 10.94 6.55
N MET A 91 24.17 9.62 6.63
CA MET A 91 24.11 8.92 7.91
C MET A 91 25.45 9.02 8.66
N LYS A 92 26.56 8.84 7.97
CA LYS A 92 27.91 8.98 8.55
C LYS A 92 28.16 10.40 9.04
N ASP A 93 27.88 11.39 8.19
CA ASP A 93 28.05 12.80 8.52
C ASP A 93 27.22 13.22 9.74
N LEU A 94 25.97 12.79 9.82
CA LEU A 94 25.06 13.12 10.91
C LEU A 94 25.49 12.45 12.23
N LEU A 95 26.01 11.22 12.18
CA LEU A 95 26.59 10.57 13.36
C LEU A 95 27.82 11.32 13.88
N GLU A 96 28.69 11.81 13.00
CA GLU A 96 29.87 12.61 13.37
C GLU A 96 29.47 13.96 13.95
N GLU A 97 28.55 14.66 13.31
CA GLU A 97 28.01 15.95 13.77
C GLU A 97 27.42 15.86 15.18
N ARG A 98 26.73 14.74 15.49
CA ARG A 98 26.12 14.50 16.80
C ARG A 98 27.03 13.81 17.82
N GLY A 99 28.33 13.71 17.53
CA GLY A 99 29.33 13.13 18.43
C GLY A 99 29.21 11.59 18.61
N ALA A 100 28.50 10.92 17.70
CA ALA A 100 28.28 9.46 17.73
C ALA A 100 29.06 8.72 16.62
N GLY A 101 30.18 9.28 16.14
CA GLY A 101 30.99 8.73 15.04
C GLY A 101 31.59 7.36 15.30
N HIS A 102 31.55 6.86 16.56
CA HIS A 102 31.95 5.51 16.93
C HIS A 102 30.97 4.41 16.47
N ILE A 103 29.69 4.79 16.19
CA ILE A 103 28.66 3.86 15.71
C ILE A 103 29.01 3.42 14.28
N ARG A 104 29.13 2.10 14.07
CA ARG A 104 29.48 1.51 12.79
C ARG A 104 28.28 1.33 11.90
N ILE A 105 28.43 1.62 10.60
CA ILE A 105 27.37 1.50 9.61
C ILE A 105 27.61 0.28 8.74
N PHE A 106 26.63 -0.61 8.69
CA PHE A 106 26.58 -1.78 7.81
C PHE A 106 25.40 -1.64 6.84
N GLY A 107 25.57 -2.11 5.62
CA GLY A 107 24.51 -2.03 4.63
C GLY A 107 24.50 -3.18 3.64
N GLY A 108 23.41 -3.24 2.87
CA GLY A 108 23.23 -4.12 1.72
C GLY A 108 22.03 -3.67 0.90
N GLY A 109 22.01 -4.05 -0.36
CA GLY A 109 20.93 -3.64 -1.29
C GLY A 109 20.83 -4.59 -2.49
N GLY A 110 21.27 -5.84 -2.33
CA GLY A 110 21.33 -6.77 -3.44
C GLY A 110 22.27 -6.26 -4.55
N GLY A 111 21.87 -6.40 -5.81
CA GLY A 111 22.63 -5.91 -6.96
C GLY A 111 22.45 -4.42 -7.26
N THR A 112 21.64 -3.67 -6.49
CA THR A 112 21.39 -2.24 -6.74
C THR A 112 22.56 -1.34 -6.35
N ILE A 113 23.41 -1.78 -5.39
CA ILE A 113 24.62 -1.07 -5.00
C ILE A 113 25.79 -1.69 -5.78
N LEU A 114 26.37 -0.91 -6.70
CA LEU A 114 27.41 -1.39 -7.57
C LEU A 114 28.76 -1.58 -6.84
N PRO A 115 29.65 -2.49 -7.30
CA PRO A 115 30.94 -2.71 -6.65
C PRO A 115 31.83 -1.46 -6.53
N GLU A 116 31.73 -0.51 -7.48
CA GLU A 116 32.45 0.77 -7.42
C GLU A 116 31.89 1.69 -6.34
N GLU A 117 30.56 1.71 -6.18
CA GLU A 117 29.88 2.47 -5.14
C GLU A 117 30.20 1.91 -3.76
N ILE A 118 30.28 0.58 -3.62
CA ILE A 118 30.70 -0.08 -2.38
C ILE A 118 32.12 0.37 -1.98
N LYS A 119 33.06 0.41 -2.93
CA LYS A 119 34.41 0.92 -2.68
C LYS A 119 34.42 2.38 -2.25
N ALA A 120 33.58 3.22 -2.89
CA ALA A 120 33.46 4.64 -2.54
C ALA A 120 32.85 4.85 -1.15
N LEU A 121 31.85 4.05 -0.77
CA LEU A 121 31.24 4.08 0.57
C LEU A 121 32.22 3.63 1.65
N HIS A 122 32.96 2.55 1.41
CA HIS A 122 34.00 2.10 2.35
C HIS A 122 35.10 3.16 2.54
N ALA A 123 35.52 3.81 1.45
CA ALA A 123 36.50 4.92 1.52
C ALA A 123 35.96 6.13 2.27
N TYR A 124 34.64 6.36 2.29
CA TYR A 124 33.97 7.43 3.02
C TYR A 124 33.86 7.15 4.53
N GLY A 125 34.07 5.90 4.96
CA GLY A 125 33.98 5.51 6.36
C GLY A 125 32.75 4.68 6.74
N ILE A 126 32.06 4.12 5.74
CA ILE A 126 31.04 3.08 6.00
C ILE A 126 31.78 1.76 6.27
N GLU A 127 31.47 1.11 7.39
CA GLU A 127 32.24 -0.06 7.86
C GLU A 127 32.17 -1.24 6.87
N ARG A 128 30.99 -1.58 6.37
CA ARG A 128 30.81 -2.68 5.41
C ARG A 128 29.48 -2.58 4.67
N ILE A 129 29.52 -2.67 3.35
CA ILE A 129 28.38 -2.96 2.49
C ILE A 129 28.53 -4.37 1.97
N TYR A 130 27.54 -5.23 2.25
CA TYR A 130 27.53 -6.62 1.78
C TYR A 130 26.93 -6.72 0.39
N HIS A 131 27.73 -7.28 -0.56
CA HIS A 131 27.29 -7.61 -1.90
C HIS A 131 26.68 -9.03 -1.95
N PRO A 132 25.84 -9.37 -2.92
CA PRO A 132 25.33 -10.74 -3.08
C PRO A 132 26.41 -11.82 -3.16
N ASP A 133 27.58 -11.49 -3.68
CA ASP A 133 28.72 -12.41 -3.75
C ASP A 133 29.28 -12.75 -2.36
N ASP A 134 29.29 -11.79 -1.42
CA ASP A 134 29.64 -12.07 -0.03
C ASP A 134 28.72 -13.16 0.57
N GLY A 135 27.42 -13.11 0.21
CA GLY A 135 26.44 -14.13 0.61
C GLY A 135 26.69 -15.51 0.00
N ARG A 136 27.24 -15.55 -1.22
CA ARG A 136 27.64 -16.81 -1.88
C ARG A 136 28.92 -17.41 -1.28
N GLU A 137 29.88 -16.57 -0.92
CA GLU A 137 31.16 -16.99 -0.37
C GLU A 137 31.07 -17.37 1.11
N MET A 138 30.44 -16.53 1.94
CA MET A 138 30.39 -16.69 3.40
C MET A 138 29.10 -17.32 3.91
N GLY A 139 28.04 -17.34 3.10
CA GLY A 139 26.70 -17.64 3.56
C GLY A 139 26.12 -16.57 4.48
N LEU A 140 24.81 -16.63 4.76
CA LEU A 140 24.14 -15.65 5.61
C LEU A 140 24.70 -15.61 7.03
N GLN A 141 25.04 -16.77 7.60
CA GLN A 141 25.61 -16.85 8.96
C GLN A 141 27.01 -16.22 9.01
N GLY A 142 27.84 -16.47 8.00
CA GLY A 142 29.19 -15.90 7.93
C GLY A 142 29.19 -14.38 7.82
N MET A 143 28.24 -13.79 7.08
CA MET A 143 28.05 -12.33 7.05
C MET A 143 27.67 -11.78 8.43
N ILE A 144 26.80 -12.46 9.15
CA ILE A 144 26.39 -12.08 10.52
C ILE A 144 27.56 -12.19 11.49
N ASP A 145 28.35 -13.25 11.41
CA ASP A 145 29.52 -13.46 12.28
C ASP A 145 30.60 -12.41 12.03
N ASP A 146 30.79 -11.97 10.78
CA ASP A 146 31.68 -10.85 10.43
C ASP A 146 31.19 -9.54 11.04
N LEU A 147 29.88 -9.24 10.96
CA LEU A 147 29.26 -8.05 11.55
C LEU A 147 29.43 -8.05 13.08
N ILE A 148 29.11 -9.17 13.74
CA ILE A 148 29.21 -9.30 15.20
C ILE A 148 30.66 -9.07 15.67
N ARG A 149 31.64 -9.70 15.03
CA ARG A 149 33.06 -9.52 15.34
C ARG A 149 33.49 -8.06 15.22
N ARG A 150 33.02 -7.35 14.24
CA ARG A 150 33.28 -5.91 14.05
C ARG A 150 32.61 -5.06 15.12
N CYS A 151 31.46 -5.49 15.68
CA CYS A 151 30.72 -4.77 16.71
C CYS A 151 31.15 -5.08 18.14
N ASP A 152 32.05 -6.02 18.36
CA ASP A 152 32.51 -6.42 19.73
C ASP A 152 33.52 -5.42 20.32
N PHE A 153 32.98 -4.28 20.76
CA PHE A 153 33.73 -3.25 21.48
C PHE A 153 32.83 -2.57 22.53
N PRO A 154 33.41 -2.05 23.64
CA PRO A 154 32.65 -1.33 24.65
C PRO A 154 32.17 0.03 24.11
N VAL A 155 30.89 0.38 24.34
CA VAL A 155 30.37 1.72 24.01
C VAL A 155 30.61 2.72 25.11
N VAL A 156 30.74 2.28 26.36
CA VAL A 156 31.01 3.12 27.53
C VAL A 156 32.51 3.24 27.74
N GLY A 157 33.01 4.48 27.64
CA GLY A 157 34.42 4.85 27.96
C GLY A 157 34.55 5.51 29.33
N GLU A 158 35.52 6.41 29.46
CA GLU A 158 35.65 7.28 30.65
C GLU A 158 34.57 8.34 30.69
N PRO A 159 34.09 8.78 31.85
CA PRO A 159 33.12 9.87 31.98
C PRO A 159 33.61 11.17 31.33
N SER A 160 32.74 11.84 30.58
CA SER A 160 33.05 13.10 29.86
C SER A 160 32.13 14.26 30.28
N GLY A 161 31.56 14.21 31.48
CA GLY A 161 30.69 15.24 32.03
C GLY A 161 29.24 15.09 31.69
N GLU A 162 28.79 13.87 31.32
CA GLU A 162 27.38 13.58 30.95
C GLU A 162 26.42 13.93 32.10
N ALA A 163 26.82 13.67 33.34
CA ALA A 163 26.00 13.97 34.52
C ALA A 163 25.77 15.48 34.72
N ASP A 164 26.76 16.32 34.39
CA ASP A 164 26.68 17.75 34.53
C ASP A 164 25.71 18.37 33.51
N ARG A 165 25.51 17.70 32.37
CA ARG A 165 24.64 18.11 31.25
C ARG A 165 23.27 17.44 31.26
N LEU A 166 22.89 16.70 32.29
CA LEU A 166 21.62 15.98 32.36
C LEU A 166 20.40 16.90 32.16
N SER A 167 20.46 18.13 32.70
CA SER A 167 19.38 19.11 32.53
C SER A 167 19.13 19.53 31.08
N ASP A 168 20.12 19.39 30.20
CA ASP A 168 20.02 19.71 28.78
C ASP A 168 19.24 18.63 27.99
N LYS A 169 19.04 17.47 28.62
CA LYS A 169 18.31 16.32 28.08
C LYS A 169 18.86 15.87 26.72
N GLN A 170 20.20 15.91 26.57
CA GLN A 170 20.87 15.46 25.35
C GLN A 170 20.73 13.93 25.27
N PRO A 171 20.17 13.38 24.15
CA PRO A 171 19.91 11.94 24.04
C PRO A 171 21.15 11.07 24.26
N GLY A 172 22.31 11.49 23.75
CA GLY A 172 23.57 10.74 23.91
C GLY A 172 24.07 10.67 25.34
N ASP A 173 23.94 11.76 26.12
CA ASP A 173 24.36 11.77 27.54
C ASP A 173 23.44 10.89 28.37
N LEU A 174 22.12 10.95 28.16
CA LEU A 174 21.13 10.08 28.80
C LEU A 174 21.40 8.61 28.49
N ALA A 175 21.56 8.29 27.20
CA ALA A 175 21.78 6.93 26.74
C ALA A 175 23.07 6.34 27.32
N ARG A 176 24.18 7.12 27.36
CA ARG A 176 25.45 6.71 27.89
C ARG A 176 25.38 6.39 29.39
N LEU A 177 24.72 7.24 30.18
CA LEU A 177 24.54 7.00 31.64
C LEU A 177 23.67 5.77 31.91
N ILE A 178 22.59 5.57 31.11
CA ILE A 178 21.77 4.37 31.23
C ILE A 178 22.58 3.12 30.87
N THR A 179 23.36 3.14 29.79
CA THR A 179 24.23 2.02 29.42
C THR A 179 25.30 1.75 30.50
N ALA A 180 25.92 2.81 31.04
CA ALA A 180 26.90 2.67 32.12
C ALA A 180 26.30 1.98 33.35
N ALA A 181 25.07 2.34 33.73
CA ALA A 181 24.36 1.66 34.82
C ALA A 181 24.02 0.19 34.46
N GLU A 182 23.61 -0.11 33.23
CA GLU A 182 23.27 -1.45 32.74
C GLU A 182 24.49 -2.41 32.80
N VAL A 183 25.69 -1.92 32.45
CA VAL A 183 26.91 -2.75 32.40
C VAL A 183 27.69 -2.69 33.70
N GLY A 184 27.30 -1.84 34.63
CA GLY A 184 28.00 -1.64 35.89
C GLY A 184 29.41 -1.09 35.68
N ALA A 185 29.58 -0.09 34.81
CA ALA A 185 30.85 0.49 34.46
C ALA A 185 31.51 1.16 35.68
N ALA A 186 32.64 0.65 36.13
CA ALA A 186 33.31 1.11 37.34
C ALA A 186 33.62 2.64 37.38
N PRO A 187 34.02 3.28 36.28
CA PRO A 187 34.24 4.74 36.28
C PRO A 187 32.98 5.58 36.54
N TYR A 188 31.78 5.01 36.36
CA TYR A 188 30.50 5.71 36.55
C TYR A 188 29.85 5.41 37.92
N SER A 189 30.43 4.56 38.78
CA SER A 189 29.80 4.11 40.02
C SER A 189 29.38 5.28 40.92
N ASP A 190 30.31 6.19 41.22
CA ASP A 190 30.05 7.37 42.08
C ASP A 190 29.03 8.33 41.44
N ILE A 191 29.02 8.45 40.11
CA ILE A 191 28.10 9.28 39.35
C ILE A 191 26.69 8.71 39.47
N ILE A 192 26.50 7.41 39.27
CA ILE A 192 25.20 6.74 39.39
C ILE A 192 24.65 6.83 40.80
N ASP A 193 25.52 6.66 41.84
CA ASP A 193 25.11 6.80 43.24
C ASP A 193 24.68 8.24 43.55
N GLY A 194 25.38 9.25 42.98
CA GLY A 194 24.98 10.66 43.09
C GLY A 194 23.62 10.92 42.43
N ILE A 195 23.36 10.32 41.26
CA ILE A 195 22.07 10.43 40.56
C ILE A 195 20.95 9.78 41.38
N ARG A 196 21.16 8.60 41.98
CA ARG A 196 20.19 7.95 42.87
C ARG A 196 19.80 8.87 44.05
N GLY A 197 20.81 9.55 44.65
CA GLY A 197 20.57 10.54 45.70
C GLY A 197 19.77 11.75 45.24
N GLY A 198 20.04 12.26 44.07
CA GLY A 198 19.32 13.39 43.46
C GLY A 198 17.88 13.04 43.06
N ALA A 199 17.65 11.84 42.57
CA ALA A 199 16.34 11.36 42.13
C ALA A 199 15.31 11.27 43.26
N ALA A 200 15.75 11.05 44.49
CA ALA A 200 14.87 11.00 45.67
C ALA A 200 14.12 12.32 45.90
N ASN A 201 14.64 13.43 45.41
CA ASN A 201 14.05 14.76 45.53
C ASN A 201 13.33 15.22 44.27
N ALA A 202 13.43 14.48 43.18
CA ALA A 202 12.83 14.85 41.91
C ALA A 202 11.34 14.44 41.85
N LYS A 203 10.46 15.41 41.57
CA LYS A 203 9.00 15.20 41.49
C LYS A 203 8.56 15.00 40.04
N VAL A 204 9.13 14.04 39.33
CA VAL A 204 8.74 13.71 37.98
C VAL A 204 7.76 12.52 38.01
N PRO A 205 6.52 12.67 37.50
CA PRO A 205 5.52 11.60 37.50
C PRO A 205 5.93 10.45 36.58
N VAL A 206 5.67 9.21 37.04
CA VAL A 206 5.90 7.98 36.26
C VAL A 206 4.57 7.28 36.04
N LEU A 207 4.18 7.14 34.79
CA LEU A 207 3.05 6.31 34.34
C LEU A 207 3.55 4.89 34.03
N GLY A 208 3.11 3.92 34.79
CA GLY A 208 3.37 2.51 34.53
C GLY A 208 2.31 1.91 33.60
N ILE A 209 2.73 1.23 32.54
CA ILE A 209 1.82 0.54 31.60
C ILE A 209 2.17 -0.93 31.55
N THR A 210 1.24 -1.77 31.99
CA THR A 210 1.38 -3.21 31.96
C THR A 210 0.16 -3.89 31.34
N GLY A 211 0.19 -5.20 31.19
CA GLY A 211 -0.92 -5.96 30.65
C GLY A 211 -0.48 -7.16 29.84
N THR A 212 -1.45 -7.96 29.39
CA THR A 212 -1.21 -9.24 28.72
C THR A 212 -0.43 -9.10 27.41
N GLY A 213 0.31 -10.14 27.07
CA GLY A 213 1.02 -10.23 25.79
C GLY A 213 0.05 -10.08 24.61
N GLY A 214 0.38 -9.20 23.67
CA GLY A 214 -0.48 -8.92 22.51
C GLY A 214 -1.70 -8.06 22.80
N ALA A 215 -1.87 -7.48 24.00
CA ALA A 215 -2.99 -6.56 24.30
C ALA A 215 -2.88 -5.23 23.54
N GLY A 216 -1.71 -4.89 22.96
CA GLY A 216 -1.50 -3.66 22.22
C GLY A 216 -0.99 -2.51 23.08
N LYS A 217 -0.20 -2.80 24.11
CA LYS A 217 0.44 -1.81 24.98
C LYS A 217 1.22 -0.76 24.20
N SER A 218 2.17 -1.16 23.37
CA SER A 218 3.02 -0.25 22.61
C SER A 218 2.23 0.63 21.64
N SER A 219 1.14 0.10 21.05
CA SER A 219 0.21 0.91 20.25
C SER A 219 -0.57 1.90 21.11
N MET A 220 -0.92 1.52 22.33
CA MET A 220 -1.55 2.42 23.30
C MET A 220 -0.59 3.52 23.74
N VAL A 221 0.69 3.18 23.99
CA VAL A 221 1.74 4.16 24.32
C VAL A 221 1.86 5.18 23.19
N ASP A 222 1.94 4.74 21.93
CA ASP A 222 2.02 5.64 20.77
C ASP A 222 0.82 6.61 20.70
N GLU A 223 -0.39 6.10 20.92
CA GLU A 223 -1.60 6.91 20.97
C GLU A 223 -1.63 7.89 22.17
N LEU A 224 -1.06 7.52 23.31
CA LEU A 224 -0.90 8.42 24.45
C LEU A 224 0.14 9.51 24.18
N VAL A 225 1.30 9.15 23.62
CA VAL A 225 2.37 10.09 23.22
C VAL A 225 1.84 11.11 22.22
N ARG A 226 1.13 10.67 21.19
CA ARG A 226 0.53 11.56 20.21
C ARG A 226 -0.41 12.59 20.83
N ARG A 227 -1.28 12.16 21.74
CA ARG A 227 -2.19 13.07 22.46
C ARG A 227 -1.43 14.01 23.36
N PHE A 228 -0.43 13.55 24.08
CA PHE A 228 0.42 14.36 24.93
C PHE A 228 1.11 15.49 24.15
N LEU A 229 1.68 15.17 22.98
CA LEU A 229 2.33 16.16 22.13
C LEU A 229 1.38 17.20 21.55
N LEU A 230 0.09 16.84 21.36
CA LEU A 230 -0.96 17.76 20.90
C LEU A 230 -1.53 18.60 22.06
N ASP A 231 -1.65 18.02 23.23
CA ASP A 231 -2.24 18.66 24.41
C ASP A 231 -1.27 19.66 25.07
N PHE A 232 0.00 19.27 25.16
CA PHE A 232 1.06 20.07 25.80
C PHE A 232 2.11 20.47 24.77
N SER A 233 2.17 21.74 24.38
CA SER A 233 3.08 22.22 23.35
C SER A 233 4.54 22.36 23.81
N ASP A 234 4.79 22.51 25.10
CA ASP A 234 6.07 22.86 25.72
C ASP A 234 6.69 21.71 26.55
N LYS A 235 5.93 20.66 26.84
CA LYS A 235 6.36 19.58 27.72
C LYS A 235 7.15 18.49 26.99
N ARG A 236 8.03 17.82 27.75
CA ARG A 236 8.87 16.73 27.29
C ARG A 236 8.55 15.42 28.02
N MET A 237 8.53 14.32 27.27
CA MET A 237 8.24 12.97 27.78
C MET A 237 9.43 12.05 27.58
N ALA A 238 9.67 11.15 28.53
CA ALA A 238 10.58 10.02 28.35
C ALA A 238 9.82 8.70 28.40
N ILE A 239 10.25 7.72 27.62
CA ILE A 239 9.67 6.37 27.57
C ILE A 239 10.79 5.35 27.87
N VAL A 240 10.53 4.46 28.81
CA VAL A 240 11.35 3.28 29.06
C VAL A 240 10.51 2.05 28.74
N SER A 241 10.87 1.32 27.68
CA SER A 241 10.18 0.09 27.30
C SER A 241 11.05 -1.12 27.60
N VAL A 242 10.45 -2.18 28.14
CA VAL A 242 11.16 -3.40 28.54
C VAL A 242 10.68 -4.57 27.73
N ASP A 243 11.60 -5.20 26.96
CA ASP A 243 11.34 -6.36 26.13
C ASP A 243 12.00 -7.65 26.67
N PRO A 244 11.37 -8.82 26.49
CA PRO A 244 11.90 -10.07 27.01
C PRO A 244 13.07 -10.59 26.17
N SER A 245 14.11 -11.07 26.85
CA SER A 245 15.24 -11.76 26.22
C SER A 245 14.94 -13.24 25.97
N LYS A 246 15.46 -13.78 24.86
CA LYS A 246 15.32 -15.22 24.55
C LYS A 246 16.17 -16.08 25.53
N ARG A 247 15.49 -17.00 26.19
CA ARG A 247 16.09 -17.95 27.14
C ARG A 247 17.33 -18.69 26.60
N LYS A 248 17.27 -19.13 25.33
CA LYS A 248 18.28 -20.00 24.71
C LYS A 248 19.52 -19.26 24.23
N THR A 249 19.39 -18.02 23.81
CA THR A 249 20.47 -17.29 23.11
C THR A 249 20.89 -16.00 23.82
N GLY A 250 20.09 -15.50 24.77
CA GLY A 250 20.32 -14.20 25.42
C GLY A 250 19.93 -12.99 24.56
N GLY A 251 19.77 -13.16 23.23
CA GLY A 251 19.42 -12.08 22.35
C GLY A 251 17.99 -11.58 22.55
N ALA A 252 17.76 -10.30 22.31
CA ALA A 252 16.45 -9.65 22.42
C ALA A 252 16.04 -9.01 21.10
N LEU A 253 14.73 -8.94 20.87
CA LEU A 253 14.14 -8.05 19.87
C LEU A 253 13.46 -6.93 20.64
N LEU A 254 14.04 -5.75 20.58
CA LEU A 254 13.53 -4.52 21.17
C LEU A 254 12.63 -3.86 20.10
N GLY A 255 11.43 -4.43 19.96
CA GLY A 255 10.56 -4.21 18.80
C GLY A 255 9.48 -3.17 19.00
N ASP A 256 9.42 -2.48 20.13
CA ASP A 256 8.32 -1.54 20.41
C ASP A 256 8.38 -0.29 19.54
N ARG A 257 9.58 0.20 19.23
CA ARG A 257 9.79 1.37 18.35
C ARG A 257 9.14 1.24 16.96
N ILE A 258 9.08 0.04 16.38
CA ILE A 258 8.44 -0.17 15.06
C ILE A 258 6.95 0.18 15.07
N ARG A 259 6.32 0.15 16.26
CA ARG A 259 4.88 0.43 16.44
C ARG A 259 4.60 1.85 16.87
N MET A 260 5.64 2.62 17.20
CA MET A 260 5.53 3.96 17.75
C MET A 260 5.97 4.99 16.71
N ASN A 261 5.00 5.68 16.11
CA ASN A 261 5.26 6.72 15.12
C ASN A 261 5.34 8.13 15.75
N ALA A 262 4.68 8.34 16.88
CA ALA A 262 4.63 9.62 17.56
C ALA A 262 5.93 10.00 18.29
N ILE A 263 6.84 9.04 18.48
CA ILE A 263 8.13 9.27 19.17
C ILE A 263 9.15 10.05 18.34
N ALA A 264 8.95 10.18 17.03
CA ALA A 264 9.81 10.98 16.14
C ALA A 264 9.64 12.48 16.39
N SER A 265 9.87 12.92 17.60
CA SER A 265 9.74 14.33 18.03
C SER A 265 10.88 14.66 18.99
N GLY A 266 11.52 15.82 18.78
CA GLY A 266 12.56 16.31 19.71
C GLY A 266 12.10 16.54 21.16
N ARG A 267 10.79 16.35 21.45
CA ARG A 267 10.21 16.40 22.80
C ARG A 267 10.01 15.04 23.46
N VAL A 268 10.35 13.95 22.77
CA VAL A 268 10.22 12.58 23.27
C VAL A 268 11.60 11.93 23.26
N TYR A 269 11.99 11.32 24.35
CA TYR A 269 13.16 10.45 24.47
C TYR A 269 12.67 9.02 24.70
N MET A 270 13.23 8.03 24.03
CA MET A 270 12.88 6.64 24.26
C MET A 270 14.12 5.78 24.46
N ARG A 271 14.07 4.88 25.44
CA ARG A 271 15.09 3.86 25.69
C ARG A 271 14.44 2.49 25.83
N SER A 272 14.95 1.51 25.10
CA SER A 272 14.53 0.12 25.21
C SER A 272 15.52 -0.66 26.09
N LEU A 273 15.01 -1.46 27.03
CA LEU A 273 15.79 -2.31 27.91
C LEU A 273 15.45 -3.79 27.68
N ALA A 274 16.46 -4.65 27.70
CA ALA A 274 16.24 -6.09 27.64
C ALA A 274 16.16 -6.64 29.08
N THR A 275 15.27 -7.59 29.35
CA THR A 275 15.19 -8.22 30.70
C THR A 275 16.46 -8.97 31.06
N ARG A 276 17.19 -9.49 30.06
CA ARG A 276 18.37 -10.36 30.19
C ARG A 276 18.18 -11.56 31.12
N GLN A 277 16.97 -11.69 31.70
CA GLN A 277 16.50 -12.82 32.49
C GLN A 277 15.11 -13.23 32.01
N SER A 278 14.79 -14.52 32.09
CA SER A 278 13.65 -15.07 31.35
C SER A 278 12.29 -15.01 32.05
N ASN A 279 12.21 -14.57 33.28
CA ASN A 279 10.98 -14.62 34.08
C ASN A 279 10.64 -13.29 34.76
N LEU A 280 11.31 -12.19 34.40
CA LEU A 280 11.04 -10.87 34.93
C LEU A 280 10.23 -10.04 33.97
N ALA A 281 9.26 -9.29 34.47
CA ALA A 281 8.52 -8.31 33.71
C ALA A 281 9.33 -7.03 33.45
N LEU A 282 10.25 -6.72 34.36
CA LEU A 282 11.13 -5.56 34.32
C LEU A 282 12.60 -5.97 34.29
N SER A 283 13.45 -5.10 33.75
CA SER A 283 14.90 -5.19 33.88
C SER A 283 15.33 -4.70 35.25
N ARG A 284 16.32 -5.38 35.87
CA ARG A 284 16.90 -4.95 37.17
C ARG A 284 17.48 -3.52 37.17
N HIS A 285 17.72 -2.95 35.97
CA HIS A 285 18.29 -1.60 35.79
C HIS A 285 17.22 -0.53 35.50
N VAL A 286 15.96 -0.89 35.57
CA VAL A 286 14.85 0.07 35.37
C VAL A 286 14.89 1.22 36.34
N GLY A 287 15.14 0.92 37.63
CA GLY A 287 15.25 1.95 38.67
C GLY A 287 16.33 2.99 38.38
N ASP A 288 17.51 2.59 37.91
CA ASP A 288 18.58 3.50 37.52
C ASP A 288 18.24 4.34 36.32
N ALA A 289 17.61 3.75 35.29
CA ALA A 289 17.14 4.47 34.12
C ALA A 289 16.09 5.55 34.50
N LEU A 290 15.11 5.18 35.33
CA LEU A 290 14.12 6.14 35.85
C LEU A 290 14.75 7.26 36.67
N ASN A 291 15.76 6.94 37.52
CA ASN A 291 16.48 7.95 38.31
C ASN A 291 17.23 8.95 37.45
N ILE A 292 17.89 8.48 36.37
CA ILE A 292 18.58 9.33 35.42
C ILE A 292 17.57 10.28 34.74
N LEU A 293 16.42 9.77 34.28
CA LEU A 293 15.39 10.54 33.62
C LEU A 293 14.69 11.54 34.57
N LYS A 294 14.49 11.16 35.85
CA LYS A 294 13.95 12.07 36.89
C LYS A 294 14.90 13.23 37.14
N VAL A 295 16.19 12.97 37.32
CA VAL A 295 17.21 14.03 37.51
C VAL A 295 17.33 14.91 36.27
N ALA A 296 17.20 14.36 35.08
CA ALA A 296 17.14 15.15 33.83
C ALA A 296 15.95 16.10 33.76
N GLY A 297 14.88 15.87 34.54
CA GLY A 297 13.74 16.78 34.67
C GLY A 297 12.79 16.72 33.48
N PHE A 298 12.39 15.50 33.04
CA PHE A 298 11.26 15.33 32.13
C PHE A 298 9.94 15.69 32.80
N ASP A 299 8.91 16.05 32.04
CA ASP A 299 7.59 16.38 32.60
C ASP A 299 6.75 15.13 32.89
N LEU A 300 6.99 14.05 32.18
CA LEU A 300 6.36 12.74 32.35
C LEU A 300 7.31 11.61 31.89
N ILE A 301 7.37 10.54 32.67
CA ILE A 301 8.05 9.31 32.27
C ILE A 301 7.00 8.21 32.10
N VAL A 302 7.05 7.47 31.00
CA VAL A 302 6.24 6.27 30.75
C VAL A 302 7.13 5.04 30.88
N LEU A 303 6.74 4.09 31.73
CA LEU A 303 7.38 2.79 31.88
C LEU A 303 6.47 1.71 31.30
N GLU A 304 6.89 1.02 30.24
CA GLU A 304 6.15 -0.10 29.63
C GLU A 304 6.82 -1.44 29.96
N THR A 305 6.03 -2.42 30.44
CA THR A 305 6.52 -3.76 30.77
C THR A 305 6.43 -4.74 29.61
N SER A 306 7.19 -5.84 29.69
CA SER A 306 7.22 -6.92 28.70
C SER A 306 5.92 -7.73 28.56
N GLY A 307 4.97 -7.64 29.50
CA GLY A 307 3.67 -8.32 29.43
C GLY A 307 3.73 -9.84 29.62
N ILE A 308 4.43 -10.32 30.64
CA ILE A 308 4.62 -11.76 30.93
C ILE A 308 3.51 -12.32 31.86
N GLY A 309 2.60 -11.49 32.33
CA GLY A 309 1.35 -11.89 33.01
C GLY A 309 1.49 -12.11 34.53
N GLN A 310 2.43 -12.90 35.05
CA GLN A 310 2.53 -13.21 36.48
C GLN A 310 3.40 -12.23 37.29
N SER A 311 4.20 -11.38 36.63
CA SER A 311 5.06 -10.38 37.26
C SER A 311 4.61 -8.95 36.98
N ASP A 312 3.38 -8.77 36.53
CA ASP A 312 2.89 -7.46 36.09
C ASP A 312 2.75 -6.46 37.24
N THR A 313 2.68 -6.93 38.48
CA THR A 313 2.61 -6.09 39.71
C THR A 313 3.92 -5.42 40.09
N GLU A 314 5.07 -5.88 39.57
CA GLU A 314 6.38 -5.25 39.81
C GLU A 314 6.41 -3.77 39.37
N ILE A 315 5.53 -3.39 38.44
CA ILE A 315 5.44 -2.02 37.92
C ILE A 315 5.02 -1.02 39.01
N MET A 316 4.26 -1.48 39.99
CA MET A 316 3.78 -0.64 41.13
C MET A 316 4.92 -0.06 41.95
N ASP A 317 6.06 -0.78 42.04
CA ASP A 317 7.24 -0.31 42.80
C ASP A 317 7.96 0.84 42.08
N HIS A 318 7.62 1.11 40.82
CA HIS A 318 8.32 2.05 39.95
C HIS A 318 7.44 3.15 39.35
N SER A 319 6.11 3.12 39.57
CA SER A 319 5.16 4.07 38.97
C SER A 319 4.30 4.76 40.03
N ASP A 320 3.88 5.99 39.72
CA ASP A 320 2.95 6.77 40.56
C ASP A 320 1.49 6.48 40.17
N VAL A 321 1.23 6.14 38.92
CA VAL A 321 -0.08 5.74 38.36
C VAL A 321 0.12 4.53 37.45
N ALA A 322 -0.72 3.52 37.60
CA ALA A 322 -0.67 2.29 36.81
C ALA A 322 -1.85 2.14 35.85
N LEU A 323 -1.54 1.95 34.56
CA LEU A 323 -2.50 1.57 33.52
C LEU A 323 -2.38 0.07 33.22
N TYR A 324 -3.46 -0.65 33.40
CA TYR A 324 -3.56 -2.06 32.95
C TYR A 324 -4.25 -2.18 31.60
N VAL A 325 -3.58 -2.77 30.59
CA VAL A 325 -4.11 -2.97 29.25
C VAL A 325 -4.43 -4.44 29.02
N MET A 326 -5.69 -4.75 28.80
CA MET A 326 -6.18 -6.12 28.54
C MET A 326 -7.02 -6.18 27.25
N THR A 327 -7.39 -7.38 26.84
CA THR A 327 -8.30 -7.59 25.70
C THR A 327 -9.58 -8.32 26.14
N PRO A 328 -10.66 -8.27 25.33
CA PRO A 328 -11.93 -8.92 25.69
C PRO A 328 -11.81 -10.40 26.03
N GLU A 329 -10.83 -11.13 25.46
CA GLU A 329 -10.63 -12.56 25.71
C GLU A 329 -10.25 -12.87 27.18
N PHE A 330 -9.62 -11.91 27.86
CA PHE A 330 -9.27 -12.03 29.27
C PHE A 330 -10.31 -11.44 30.22
N GLY A 331 -11.37 -10.81 29.70
CA GLY A 331 -12.45 -10.18 30.45
C GLY A 331 -13.55 -11.13 30.93
N ALA A 332 -13.41 -12.46 30.74
CA ALA A 332 -14.39 -13.42 31.24
C ALA A 332 -14.33 -13.54 32.76
N ALA A 333 -15.47 -13.56 33.44
CA ALA A 333 -15.59 -13.53 34.91
C ALA A 333 -14.68 -14.54 35.64
N THR A 334 -14.52 -15.74 35.11
CA THR A 334 -13.68 -16.79 35.69
C THR A 334 -12.15 -16.56 35.51
N GLN A 335 -11.77 -15.66 34.61
CA GLN A 335 -10.37 -15.30 34.39
C GLN A 335 -10.00 -14.04 35.22
N LEU A 336 -10.95 -13.14 35.46
CA LEU A 336 -10.72 -11.88 36.18
C LEU A 336 -10.22 -12.07 37.61
N GLU A 337 -10.68 -13.13 38.30
CA GLU A 337 -10.24 -13.47 39.65
C GLU A 337 -8.75 -13.89 39.74
N LYS A 338 -8.10 -14.13 38.59
CA LYS A 338 -6.67 -14.52 38.50
C LYS A 338 -5.77 -13.38 38.08
N ILE A 339 -6.32 -12.20 37.91
CA ILE A 339 -5.60 -11.01 37.42
C ILE A 339 -5.34 -10.09 38.60
N ASP A 340 -4.21 -10.31 39.26
CA ASP A 340 -3.79 -9.53 40.44
C ASP A 340 -3.71 -8.03 40.14
N MET A 341 -3.37 -7.62 38.91
CA MET A 341 -3.31 -6.21 38.53
C MET A 341 -4.64 -5.45 38.63
N LEU A 342 -5.79 -6.13 38.63
CA LEU A 342 -7.09 -5.45 38.83
C LEU A 342 -7.29 -4.95 40.30
N ASP A 343 -6.46 -5.40 41.23
CA ASP A 343 -6.46 -4.96 42.61
C ASP A 343 -5.65 -3.66 42.79
N PHE A 344 -4.71 -3.40 41.87
CA PHE A 344 -3.73 -2.33 41.99
C PHE A 344 -3.80 -1.25 40.92
N ALA A 345 -4.41 -1.56 39.74
CA ALA A 345 -4.43 -0.62 38.62
C ALA A 345 -5.35 0.58 38.89
N ASP A 346 -4.84 1.79 38.74
CA ASP A 346 -5.60 3.02 38.85
C ASP A 346 -6.56 3.20 37.68
N VAL A 347 -6.13 2.76 36.47
CA VAL A 347 -6.92 2.85 35.25
C VAL A 347 -6.81 1.55 34.45
N VAL A 348 -7.92 1.11 33.86
CA VAL A 348 -7.97 -0.11 33.04
C VAL A 348 -8.43 0.19 31.62
N ALA A 349 -7.68 -0.29 30.63
CA ALA A 349 -8.07 -0.24 29.22
C ALA A 349 -8.39 -1.65 28.69
N ILE A 350 -9.61 -1.84 28.21
CA ILE A 350 -10.00 -3.03 27.44
C ILE A 350 -9.78 -2.69 25.99
N ASN A 351 -8.55 -2.96 25.52
CA ASN A 351 -8.15 -2.66 24.15
C ASN A 351 -8.65 -3.73 23.16
N LYS A 352 -8.65 -3.41 21.87
CA LYS A 352 -9.27 -4.25 20.83
C LYS A 352 -10.76 -4.50 21.13
N PHE A 353 -11.42 -3.44 21.60
CA PHE A 353 -12.81 -3.45 22.02
C PHE A 353 -13.78 -3.82 20.88
N ASP A 354 -13.32 -3.69 19.62
CA ASP A 354 -14.00 -4.14 18.41
C ASP A 354 -14.13 -5.66 18.29
N LYS A 355 -13.43 -6.44 19.10
CA LYS A 355 -13.56 -7.89 19.12
C LYS A 355 -14.85 -8.34 19.78
N ARG A 356 -15.32 -9.53 19.37
CA ARG A 356 -16.50 -10.15 19.95
C ARG A 356 -16.37 -10.28 21.47
N GLY A 357 -17.40 -9.85 22.19
CA GLY A 357 -17.43 -9.91 23.66
C GLY A 357 -16.88 -8.65 24.36
N GLY A 358 -16.53 -7.59 23.64
CA GLY A 358 -16.01 -6.34 24.21
C GLY A 358 -16.93 -5.73 25.28
N ALA A 359 -18.22 -5.56 24.96
CA ALA A 359 -19.22 -5.02 25.89
C ALA A 359 -19.45 -5.92 27.12
N ASP A 360 -19.42 -7.24 26.94
CA ASP A 360 -19.53 -8.19 28.06
C ASP A 360 -18.31 -8.09 28.96
N ALA A 361 -17.11 -8.04 28.37
CA ALA A 361 -15.86 -7.88 29.13
C ALA A 361 -15.86 -6.56 29.92
N LEU A 362 -16.32 -5.47 29.31
CA LEU A 362 -16.41 -4.17 30.00
C LEU A 362 -17.31 -4.23 31.25
N ARG A 363 -18.50 -4.84 31.10
CA ARG A 363 -19.43 -5.05 32.22
C ARG A 363 -18.80 -5.91 33.31
N ASP A 364 -18.18 -7.02 32.95
CA ASP A 364 -17.63 -7.97 33.91
C ASP A 364 -16.37 -7.43 34.61
N VAL A 365 -15.49 -6.70 33.90
CA VAL A 365 -14.34 -6.01 34.50
C VAL A 365 -14.81 -4.89 35.47
N ARG A 366 -15.82 -4.07 35.09
CA ARG A 366 -16.39 -3.06 35.97
C ARG A 366 -16.92 -3.69 37.26
N LYS A 367 -17.60 -4.83 37.16
CA LYS A 367 -18.12 -5.57 38.30
C LYS A 367 -17.00 -6.10 39.19
N GLN A 368 -15.92 -6.65 38.61
CA GLN A 368 -14.77 -7.14 39.38
C GLN A 368 -14.03 -5.99 40.06
N TYR A 369 -13.77 -4.89 39.31
CA TYR A 369 -13.11 -3.71 39.85
C TYR A 369 -13.85 -3.11 41.07
N LYS A 370 -15.22 -3.03 41.02
CA LYS A 370 -16.02 -2.60 42.14
C LYS A 370 -15.81 -3.49 43.38
N ARG A 371 -15.70 -4.80 43.19
CA ARG A 371 -15.45 -5.73 44.28
C ARG A 371 -14.06 -5.54 44.90
N ASN A 372 -13.03 -5.44 44.05
CA ASN A 372 -11.64 -5.34 44.50
C ASN A 372 -11.38 -4.00 45.24
N HIS A 373 -12.01 -2.91 44.79
CA HIS A 373 -11.85 -1.57 45.38
C HIS A 373 -12.98 -1.17 46.36
N GLU A 374 -13.89 -2.09 46.70
CA GLU A 374 -15.04 -1.86 47.61
C GLU A 374 -16.00 -0.70 47.17
N LEU A 375 -16.07 -0.42 45.88
CA LEU A 375 -16.81 0.68 45.26
C LEU A 375 -18.28 0.30 44.91
N TRP A 376 -19.01 -0.27 45.84
CA TRP A 376 -20.33 -0.88 45.62
C TRP A 376 -21.41 0.07 45.08
N GLU A 377 -21.36 1.34 45.42
CA GLU A 377 -22.37 2.36 45.01
C GLU A 377 -21.93 3.19 43.80
N ALA A 378 -20.67 3.01 43.28
CA ALA A 378 -20.18 3.77 42.17
C ALA A 378 -20.97 3.46 40.89
N GLN A 379 -21.30 4.51 40.12
CA GLN A 379 -21.90 4.35 38.80
C GLN A 379 -20.88 3.72 37.86
N ASP A 380 -21.35 2.85 36.96
CA ASP A 380 -20.47 2.12 36.05
C ASP A 380 -19.60 3.05 35.15
N ASP A 381 -20.19 4.19 34.73
CA ASP A 381 -19.51 5.16 33.88
C ASP A 381 -18.55 6.11 34.64
N ALA A 382 -18.60 6.11 35.96
CA ALA A 382 -17.66 6.84 36.80
C ALA A 382 -16.37 6.03 37.10
N LEU A 383 -16.35 4.74 36.78
CA LEU A 383 -15.19 3.90 36.99
C LEU A 383 -14.10 4.18 35.93
N PRO A 384 -12.81 4.11 36.29
CA PRO A 384 -11.70 4.39 35.39
C PRO A 384 -11.42 3.19 34.47
N ILE A 385 -12.46 2.68 33.79
CA ILE A 385 -12.39 1.49 32.91
C ILE A 385 -12.95 1.84 31.54
N PHE A 386 -12.14 1.74 30.52
CA PHE A 386 -12.46 2.19 29.17
C PHE A 386 -12.32 1.07 28.14
N GLY A 387 -13.33 0.90 27.26
CA GLY A 387 -13.17 0.18 26.02
C GLY A 387 -12.41 1.05 25.03
N THR A 388 -11.33 0.53 24.41
CA THR A 388 -10.46 1.27 23.51
C THR A 388 -10.13 0.47 22.24
N ILE A 389 -9.88 1.17 21.15
CA ILE A 389 -9.40 0.59 19.90
C ILE A 389 -8.16 1.39 19.48
N ALA A 390 -7.00 1.10 20.06
CA ALA A 390 -5.76 1.85 19.84
C ALA A 390 -5.30 1.83 18.37
N SER A 391 -5.74 0.87 17.56
CA SER A 391 -5.48 0.82 16.12
C SER A 391 -6.41 1.70 15.29
N GLN A 392 -7.45 2.30 15.89
CA GLN A 392 -8.42 3.12 15.20
C GLN A 392 -8.09 4.60 15.37
N PHE A 393 -8.01 5.32 14.25
CA PHE A 393 -7.74 6.75 14.28
C PHE A 393 -8.82 7.53 15.06
N ASN A 394 -8.38 8.41 15.97
CA ASN A 394 -9.25 9.24 16.82
C ASN A 394 -10.32 8.46 17.60
N ASP A 395 -9.96 7.28 18.12
CA ASP A 395 -10.86 6.46 18.92
C ASP A 395 -11.37 7.22 20.17
N PRO A 396 -12.71 7.35 20.37
CA PRO A 396 -13.29 8.09 21.51
C PRO A 396 -12.92 7.51 22.87
N GLY A 397 -12.88 6.19 22.99
CA GLY A 397 -12.50 5.53 24.24
C GLY A 397 -11.05 5.83 24.61
N THR A 398 -10.15 5.88 23.65
CA THR A 398 -8.74 6.26 23.88
C THR A 398 -8.61 7.73 24.25
N HIS A 399 -9.47 8.64 23.76
CA HIS A 399 -9.49 10.03 24.23
C HIS A 399 -9.89 10.14 25.69
N ARG A 400 -10.94 9.43 26.10
CA ARG A 400 -11.40 9.42 27.50
C ARG A 400 -10.35 8.79 28.42
N LEU A 401 -9.75 7.69 28.00
CA LEU A 401 -8.64 7.04 28.71
C LEU A 401 -7.49 8.03 28.95
N TYR A 402 -7.00 8.69 27.89
CA TYR A 402 -5.90 9.67 27.98
C TYR A 402 -6.22 10.79 28.98
N ARG A 403 -7.39 11.43 28.84
CA ARG A 403 -7.80 12.52 29.74
C ARG A 403 -7.87 12.07 31.20
N THR A 404 -8.40 10.88 31.45
CA THR A 404 -8.46 10.32 32.80
C THR A 404 -7.07 10.08 33.37
N LEU A 405 -6.17 9.46 32.58
CA LEU A 405 -4.79 9.22 33.00
C LEU A 405 -4.05 10.51 33.35
N MET A 406 -4.14 11.54 32.49
CA MET A 406 -3.47 12.82 32.75
C MET A 406 -4.01 13.50 34.01
N ASN A 407 -5.32 13.46 34.22
CA ASN A 407 -5.93 14.06 35.43
C ASN A 407 -5.63 13.26 36.70
N THR A 408 -5.59 11.93 36.64
CA THR A 408 -5.15 11.07 37.75
C THR A 408 -3.68 11.36 38.11
N LEU A 409 -2.78 11.42 37.11
CA LEU A 409 -1.37 11.79 37.35
C LEU A 409 -1.24 13.18 37.99
N ALA A 410 -1.99 14.16 37.50
CA ALA A 410 -1.98 15.51 38.08
C ALA A 410 -2.47 15.52 39.55
N GLN A 411 -3.48 14.73 39.87
CA GLN A 411 -4.06 14.61 41.20
C GLN A 411 -3.09 13.91 42.18
N GLU A 412 -2.51 12.76 41.79
CA GLU A 412 -1.67 11.94 42.66
C GLU A 412 -0.27 12.56 42.86
N THR A 413 0.28 13.23 41.86
CA THR A 413 1.67 13.74 41.93
C THR A 413 1.76 15.25 42.12
N GLY A 414 0.67 15.97 41.89
CA GLY A 414 0.66 17.44 41.88
C GLY A 414 1.35 18.04 40.64
N ALA A 415 1.66 17.24 39.63
CA ALA A 415 2.24 17.72 38.40
C ALA A 415 1.25 18.53 37.54
N ASN A 416 1.74 19.53 36.81
CA ASN A 416 0.91 20.33 35.91
C ASN A 416 0.59 19.56 34.62
N LEU A 417 -0.21 18.48 34.73
CA LEU A 417 -0.61 17.58 33.66
C LEU A 417 -2.13 17.49 33.47
N ALA A 418 -2.89 18.35 34.12
CA ALA A 418 -4.34 18.36 33.96
C ALA A 418 -4.74 18.59 32.50
N SER A 419 -5.57 17.72 31.95
CA SER A 419 -5.94 17.69 30.54
C SER A 419 -7.44 17.96 30.35
N SER A 420 -7.74 18.80 29.36
CA SER A 420 -9.09 18.99 28.80
C SER A 420 -9.21 18.40 27.38
N PHE A 421 -8.26 17.61 26.95
CA PHE A 421 -8.18 17.07 25.61
C PHE A 421 -9.44 16.28 25.24
N GLY A 422 -10.08 16.71 24.15
CA GLY A 422 -11.14 16.00 23.47
C GLY A 422 -12.34 15.58 24.34
N ASP A 423 -13.38 16.39 24.41
CA ASP A 423 -14.69 15.95 24.89
C ASP A 423 -15.43 15.27 23.72
N THR A 424 -15.13 13.99 23.49
CA THR A 424 -15.83 13.18 22.49
C THR A 424 -16.88 12.34 23.19
N ALA A 425 -18.15 12.66 22.97
CA ALA A 425 -19.26 11.81 23.37
C ALA A 425 -19.25 10.52 22.50
N GLY A 426 -19.36 9.38 23.15
CA GLY A 426 -19.49 8.07 22.49
C GLY A 426 -18.52 7.01 23.00
N ASP A 427 -18.90 5.76 22.81
CA ASP A 427 -18.05 4.60 23.07
C ASP A 427 -17.22 4.23 21.84
N SER A 428 -16.17 3.45 22.05
CA SER A 428 -15.38 2.89 20.96
C SER A 428 -16.23 1.91 20.16
N GLU A 429 -16.46 2.21 18.90
CA GLU A 429 -17.17 1.34 17.97
C GLU A 429 -16.27 1.00 16.78
N LYS A 430 -16.37 -0.25 16.30
CA LYS A 430 -15.66 -0.67 15.12
C LYS A 430 -16.16 0.03 13.87
N VAL A 431 -15.26 0.68 13.16
CA VAL A 431 -15.52 1.14 11.79
C VAL A 431 -15.46 -0.06 10.85
N HIS A 432 -16.59 -0.53 10.36
CA HIS A 432 -16.66 -1.63 9.41
C HIS A 432 -16.41 -1.14 7.99
N VAL A 433 -15.36 -1.65 7.35
CA VAL A 433 -15.11 -1.46 5.91
C VAL A 433 -16.24 -2.14 5.12
N ILE A 434 -16.51 -3.41 5.41
CA ILE A 434 -17.63 -4.15 4.86
C ILE A 434 -18.64 -4.40 5.99
N PRO A 435 -19.88 -3.93 5.88
CA PRO A 435 -20.88 -4.17 6.90
C PRO A 435 -21.08 -5.66 7.20
N PRO A 436 -21.37 -6.05 8.46
CA PRO A 436 -21.53 -7.45 8.86
C PRO A 436 -22.49 -8.26 7.97
N LYS A 437 -23.53 -7.63 7.44
CA LYS A 437 -24.51 -8.24 6.53
C LYS A 437 -23.93 -8.67 5.19
N ARG A 438 -22.76 -8.15 4.80
CA ARG A 438 -22.14 -8.36 3.49
C ARG A 438 -20.82 -9.13 3.55
N THR A 439 -20.39 -9.62 4.68
CA THR A 439 -19.06 -10.23 4.87
C THR A 439 -18.87 -11.56 4.12
N ARG A 440 -19.96 -12.23 3.70
CA ARG A 440 -19.92 -13.53 3.01
C ARG A 440 -19.87 -13.42 1.48
N TYR A 441 -19.67 -12.23 0.93
CA TYR A 441 -19.80 -11.94 -0.50
C TYR A 441 -18.91 -12.81 -1.40
N LEU A 442 -17.70 -13.18 -1.01
CA LEU A 442 -16.84 -14.06 -1.81
C LEU A 442 -17.40 -15.47 -1.94
N SER A 443 -17.97 -16.03 -0.87
CA SER A 443 -18.67 -17.31 -0.91
C SER A 443 -19.89 -17.25 -1.82
N GLU A 444 -20.69 -16.20 -1.68
CA GLU A 444 -21.90 -15.99 -2.51
C GLU A 444 -21.55 -15.81 -3.99
N ILE A 445 -20.43 -15.15 -4.32
CA ILE A 445 -19.94 -15.03 -5.70
C ILE A 445 -19.54 -16.41 -6.25
N ALA A 446 -18.82 -17.21 -5.48
CA ALA A 446 -18.43 -18.55 -5.89
C ALA A 446 -19.67 -19.43 -6.18
N ASP A 447 -20.67 -19.38 -5.28
CA ASP A 447 -21.92 -20.14 -5.44
C ASP A 447 -22.73 -19.61 -6.64
N THR A 448 -22.77 -18.29 -6.86
CA THR A 448 -23.44 -17.69 -8.02
C THR A 448 -22.82 -18.16 -9.33
N VAL A 449 -21.48 -18.15 -9.44
CA VAL A 449 -20.79 -18.59 -10.67
C VAL A 449 -20.96 -20.07 -10.92
N ARG A 450 -20.88 -20.90 -9.87
CA ARG A 450 -21.16 -22.36 -9.97
C ARG A 450 -22.60 -22.61 -10.39
N GLY A 451 -23.57 -22.00 -9.72
CA GLY A 451 -24.98 -22.13 -10.06
C GLY A 451 -25.32 -21.70 -11.49
N TYR A 452 -24.64 -20.64 -11.99
CA TYR A 452 -24.75 -20.26 -13.40
C TYR A 452 -24.21 -21.35 -14.34
N ASN A 453 -23.08 -21.96 -14.02
CA ASN A 453 -22.51 -23.03 -14.84
C ASN A 453 -23.45 -24.26 -14.89
N ASP A 454 -23.96 -24.67 -13.73
CA ASP A 454 -24.91 -25.80 -13.62
C ASP A 454 -26.20 -25.48 -14.40
N TRP A 455 -26.72 -24.27 -14.29
CA TRP A 455 -27.87 -23.82 -15.08
C TRP A 455 -27.59 -23.83 -16.59
N SER A 456 -26.43 -23.34 -17.02
CA SER A 456 -26.01 -23.34 -18.41
C SER A 456 -25.92 -24.77 -18.98
N ASP A 457 -25.37 -25.71 -18.23
CA ASP A 457 -25.26 -27.10 -18.64
C ASP A 457 -26.66 -27.75 -18.73
N ALA A 458 -27.54 -27.50 -17.76
CA ALA A 458 -28.92 -28.01 -17.80
C ALA A 458 -29.70 -27.44 -18.99
N GLN A 459 -29.64 -26.14 -19.26
CA GLN A 459 -30.28 -25.50 -20.41
C GLN A 459 -29.76 -26.06 -21.74
N SER A 460 -28.45 -26.29 -21.83
CA SER A 460 -27.82 -26.85 -23.03
C SER A 460 -28.35 -28.28 -23.31
N VAL A 461 -28.52 -29.11 -22.30
CA VAL A 461 -29.12 -30.46 -22.45
C VAL A 461 -30.58 -30.37 -22.94
N VAL A 462 -31.37 -29.45 -22.37
CA VAL A 462 -32.75 -29.21 -22.81
C VAL A 462 -32.82 -28.78 -24.27
N ALA A 463 -31.93 -27.84 -24.67
CA ALA A 463 -31.83 -27.38 -26.05
C ALA A 463 -31.51 -28.52 -27.05
N GLY A 464 -30.55 -29.38 -26.72
CA GLY A 464 -30.21 -30.53 -27.55
C GLY A 464 -31.36 -31.52 -27.71
N ARG A 465 -32.07 -31.78 -26.61
CA ARG A 465 -33.27 -32.65 -26.63
C ARG A 465 -34.40 -32.03 -27.46
N LEU A 466 -34.62 -30.72 -27.36
CA LEU A 466 -35.61 -30.00 -28.15
C LEU A 466 -35.30 -30.09 -29.64
N GLN A 467 -34.04 -29.86 -30.04
CA GLN A 467 -33.60 -29.98 -31.43
C GLN A 467 -33.85 -31.41 -31.96
N ALA A 468 -33.46 -32.44 -31.20
CA ALA A 468 -33.60 -33.85 -31.59
C ALA A 468 -35.07 -34.21 -31.82
N VAL A 469 -35.97 -33.74 -30.91
CA VAL A 469 -37.41 -33.98 -31.03
C VAL A 469 -38.02 -33.26 -32.25
N ASN A 470 -37.60 -32.01 -32.49
CA ASN A 470 -38.05 -31.25 -33.66
C ASN A 470 -37.57 -31.92 -34.97
N THR A 471 -36.31 -32.31 -35.05
CA THR A 471 -35.79 -33.03 -36.24
C THR A 471 -36.51 -34.36 -36.46
N ALA A 472 -36.78 -35.15 -35.41
CA ALA A 472 -37.54 -36.35 -35.55
C ALA A 472 -39.00 -36.12 -35.98
N ALA A 473 -39.64 -35.04 -35.53
CA ALA A 473 -40.99 -34.65 -35.97
C ALA A 473 -41.05 -34.26 -37.44
N GLU A 474 -39.98 -33.60 -37.92
CA GLU A 474 -39.83 -33.20 -39.34
C GLU A 474 -39.68 -34.43 -40.27
N GLU A 475 -38.99 -35.45 -39.86
CA GLU A 475 -38.76 -36.70 -40.59
C GLU A 475 -40.00 -37.61 -40.63
N LEU A 476 -40.92 -37.48 -39.66
CA LEU A 476 -42.14 -38.28 -39.56
C LEU A 476 -43.35 -37.63 -40.23
N LYS A 477 -43.20 -37.07 -41.41
CA LYS A 477 -44.26 -36.42 -42.18
C LYS A 477 -45.42 -37.36 -42.52
N ASP A 478 -45.13 -38.64 -42.73
CA ASP A 478 -46.07 -39.67 -43.12
C ASP A 478 -46.69 -40.42 -41.93
N ALA A 479 -46.37 -40.06 -40.67
CA ALA A 479 -46.87 -40.68 -39.47
C ALA A 479 -47.48 -39.65 -38.48
N PRO A 480 -48.72 -39.17 -38.74
CA PRO A 480 -49.31 -38.03 -38.01
C PRO A 480 -49.43 -38.19 -36.52
N GLU A 481 -49.75 -39.43 -36.01
CA GLU A 481 -49.87 -39.67 -34.58
C GLU A 481 -48.53 -39.59 -33.86
N ALA A 482 -47.49 -40.17 -34.44
CA ALA A 482 -46.13 -40.12 -33.90
C ALA A 482 -45.58 -38.68 -33.91
N ARG A 483 -45.85 -37.93 -35.00
CA ARG A 483 -45.47 -36.52 -35.12
C ARG A 483 -46.18 -35.69 -34.03
N MET A 484 -47.51 -35.86 -33.82
CA MET A 484 -48.25 -35.14 -32.79
C MET A 484 -47.71 -35.42 -31.38
N ALA A 485 -47.26 -36.68 -31.08
CA ALA A 485 -46.64 -36.99 -29.82
C ALA A 485 -45.29 -36.26 -29.62
N LEU A 486 -44.47 -36.15 -30.68
CA LEU A 486 -43.23 -35.42 -30.67
C LEU A 486 -43.45 -33.89 -30.57
N GLU A 487 -44.42 -33.34 -31.26
CA GLU A 487 -44.78 -31.93 -31.15
C GLU A 487 -45.26 -31.56 -29.74
N LYS A 488 -46.02 -32.41 -29.09
CA LYS A 488 -46.41 -32.26 -27.68
C LYS A 488 -45.17 -32.29 -26.77
N LYS A 489 -44.20 -33.17 -27.03
CA LYS A 489 -42.94 -33.26 -26.26
C LYS A 489 -42.09 -32.01 -26.52
N ALA A 490 -41.96 -31.55 -27.74
CA ALA A 490 -41.25 -30.31 -28.09
C ALA A 490 -41.83 -29.11 -27.35
N ALA A 491 -43.16 -28.95 -27.33
CA ALA A 491 -43.83 -27.87 -26.58
C ALA A 491 -43.53 -27.92 -25.06
N ALA A 492 -43.37 -29.13 -24.48
CA ALA A 492 -42.98 -29.26 -23.08
C ALA A 492 -41.50 -28.83 -22.87
N LEU A 493 -40.59 -29.27 -23.73
CA LEU A 493 -39.17 -28.85 -23.66
C LEU A 493 -38.94 -27.34 -23.90
N THR A 494 -39.75 -26.76 -24.80
CA THR A 494 -39.74 -25.29 -25.04
C THR A 494 -40.09 -24.50 -23.77
N ARG A 495 -40.99 -25.04 -22.91
CA ARG A 495 -41.31 -24.37 -21.63
C ARG A 495 -40.19 -24.55 -20.56
N GLU A 496 -39.39 -25.59 -20.69
CA GLU A 496 -38.24 -25.86 -19.80
C GLU A 496 -37.03 -24.99 -20.20
N LEU A 497 -36.95 -24.59 -21.47
CA LEU A 497 -35.87 -23.74 -22.01
C LEU A 497 -36.15 -22.28 -21.70
N ASP A 498 -35.14 -21.52 -21.25
CA ASP A 498 -35.24 -20.06 -21.08
C ASP A 498 -35.61 -19.41 -22.43
N PRO A 499 -36.63 -18.55 -22.48
CA PRO A 499 -37.04 -17.90 -23.74
C PRO A 499 -35.93 -17.11 -24.44
N LYS A 500 -35.00 -16.52 -23.66
CA LYS A 500 -33.83 -15.84 -24.19
C LYS A 500 -32.89 -16.80 -24.92
N ASN A 501 -32.70 -18.01 -24.36
CA ASN A 501 -31.85 -19.03 -24.94
C ASN A 501 -32.45 -19.56 -26.26
N LEU A 502 -33.77 -19.78 -26.30
CA LEU A 502 -34.45 -20.19 -27.53
C LEU A 502 -34.31 -19.12 -28.63
N HIS A 503 -34.60 -17.87 -28.29
CA HIS A 503 -34.48 -16.77 -29.25
C HIS A 503 -33.03 -16.62 -29.77
N TRP A 504 -32.05 -16.77 -28.88
CA TRP A 504 -30.64 -16.74 -29.27
C TRP A 504 -30.27 -17.88 -30.23
N LEU A 505 -30.73 -19.10 -29.96
CA LEU A 505 -30.50 -20.26 -30.84
C LEU A 505 -31.11 -20.07 -32.22
N GLU A 506 -32.36 -19.57 -32.28
CA GLU A 506 -33.07 -19.29 -33.52
C GLU A 506 -32.43 -18.19 -34.36
N SER A 507 -31.88 -17.16 -33.68
CA SER A 507 -31.22 -16.02 -34.33
C SER A 507 -29.77 -16.30 -34.74
N TRP A 508 -29.13 -17.35 -34.21
CA TRP A 508 -27.69 -17.60 -34.33
C TRP A 508 -27.23 -17.73 -35.80
N ALA A 509 -27.98 -18.37 -36.65
CA ALA A 509 -27.61 -18.52 -38.05
C ALA A 509 -27.44 -17.16 -38.72
N SER A 510 -28.39 -16.25 -38.51
CA SER A 510 -28.36 -14.87 -39.03
C SER A 510 -27.19 -14.08 -38.41
N GLU A 511 -26.97 -14.20 -37.11
CA GLU A 511 -25.88 -13.51 -36.45
C GLU A 511 -24.51 -14.01 -36.93
N SER A 512 -24.33 -15.35 -37.06
CA SER A 512 -23.14 -15.94 -37.61
C SER A 512 -22.81 -15.46 -39.04
N ASP A 513 -23.84 -15.25 -39.86
CA ASP A 513 -23.66 -14.77 -41.23
C ASP A 513 -23.22 -13.31 -41.29
N ARG A 514 -23.53 -12.48 -40.28
CA ARG A 514 -23.02 -11.10 -40.19
C ARG A 514 -21.49 -11.06 -40.10
N TYR A 515 -20.84 -12.02 -39.43
CA TYR A 515 -19.40 -12.12 -39.36
C TYR A 515 -18.70 -12.58 -40.66
N LYS A 516 -19.49 -13.08 -41.63
CA LYS A 516 -19.01 -13.54 -42.94
C LYS A 516 -19.18 -12.46 -44.04
N GLN A 517 -19.91 -11.36 -43.74
CA GLN A 517 -20.02 -10.22 -44.64
C GLN A 517 -18.67 -9.51 -44.79
N GLU A 518 -18.51 -8.65 -45.79
CA GLU A 518 -17.29 -7.84 -45.94
C GLU A 518 -17.12 -6.86 -44.79
N GLU A 519 -18.21 -6.29 -44.30
CA GLU A 519 -18.23 -5.37 -43.16
C GLU A 519 -19.25 -5.83 -42.11
N TYR A 520 -18.85 -5.73 -40.86
CA TYR A 520 -19.74 -5.86 -39.70
C TYR A 520 -20.19 -4.47 -39.28
N VAL A 521 -21.50 -4.26 -39.22
CA VAL A 521 -22.12 -2.98 -38.90
C VAL A 521 -22.78 -3.05 -37.53
N PHE A 522 -22.45 -2.12 -36.66
CA PHE A 522 -23.07 -1.98 -35.34
C PHE A 522 -23.14 -0.52 -34.90
N GLU A 523 -24.01 -0.23 -33.96
CA GLU A 523 -24.25 1.14 -33.49
C GLU A 523 -23.59 1.37 -32.12
N VAL A 524 -22.92 2.52 -31.97
CA VAL A 524 -22.40 2.98 -30.69
C VAL A 524 -22.83 4.43 -30.44
N ARG A 525 -23.62 4.66 -29.43
CA ARG A 525 -24.07 6.00 -29.02
C ARG A 525 -24.76 6.77 -30.18
N GLY A 526 -25.57 6.08 -30.99
CA GLY A 526 -26.28 6.66 -32.12
C GLY A 526 -25.41 6.89 -33.36
N ARG A 527 -24.20 6.36 -33.40
CA ARG A 527 -23.31 6.36 -34.57
C ARG A 527 -23.14 4.96 -35.12
N GLU A 528 -23.40 4.80 -36.40
CA GLU A 528 -23.09 3.55 -37.08
C GLU A 528 -21.59 3.40 -37.26
N ILE A 529 -21.04 2.24 -36.85
CA ILE A 529 -19.66 1.87 -37.02
C ILE A 529 -19.60 0.68 -37.97
N ARG A 530 -18.78 0.79 -39.02
CA ARG A 530 -18.49 -0.25 -40.00
C ARG A 530 -17.09 -0.72 -39.86
N ILE A 531 -16.89 -2.02 -39.70
CA ILE A 531 -15.57 -2.62 -39.57
C ILE A 531 -15.41 -3.76 -40.57
N PRO A 532 -14.34 -3.80 -41.38
CA PRO A 532 -14.02 -4.95 -42.21
C PRO A 532 -13.88 -6.21 -41.34
N THR A 533 -14.53 -7.30 -41.72
CA THR A 533 -14.55 -8.58 -40.99
C THR A 533 -13.25 -9.37 -41.13
N THR A 534 -12.44 -9.04 -42.13
CA THR A 534 -11.17 -9.73 -42.44
C THR A 534 -9.98 -8.78 -42.38
N THR A 535 -8.81 -9.35 -42.19
CA THR A 535 -7.50 -8.72 -42.42
C THR A 535 -6.70 -9.56 -43.43
N SER A 536 -5.77 -8.94 -44.15
CA SER A 536 -4.90 -9.66 -45.07
C SER A 536 -3.66 -10.21 -44.37
N SER A 537 -3.37 -11.48 -44.61
CA SER A 537 -2.07 -12.07 -44.23
C SER A 537 -0.93 -11.54 -45.09
N LEU A 538 0.34 -11.86 -44.69
CA LEU A 538 1.52 -11.55 -45.52
C LEU A 538 1.47 -12.19 -46.89
N SER A 539 0.71 -13.27 -47.09
CA SER A 539 0.47 -13.95 -48.36
C SER A 539 -0.81 -13.45 -49.07
N ASN A 540 -1.37 -12.31 -48.67
CA ASN A 540 -2.60 -11.73 -49.20
C ASN A 540 -3.83 -12.64 -49.09
N GLN A 541 -3.87 -13.54 -48.13
CA GLN A 541 -5.06 -14.34 -47.81
C GLN A 541 -5.93 -13.61 -46.80
N PRO A 542 -7.28 -13.58 -46.98
CA PRO A 542 -8.17 -12.97 -46.02
C PRO A 542 -8.25 -13.85 -44.77
N ILE A 543 -7.97 -13.27 -43.62
CA ILE A 543 -8.08 -13.90 -42.29
C ILE A 543 -9.26 -13.28 -41.57
N PRO A 544 -10.26 -14.06 -41.13
CA PRO A 544 -11.37 -13.52 -40.31
C PRO A 544 -10.85 -12.93 -39.00
N LYS A 545 -11.27 -11.70 -38.67
CA LYS A 545 -10.96 -11.05 -37.40
C LYS A 545 -11.63 -11.73 -36.19
N VAL A 546 -12.81 -12.36 -36.44
CA VAL A 546 -13.56 -13.14 -35.44
C VAL A 546 -13.85 -14.50 -36.03
N SER A 547 -13.53 -15.56 -35.31
CA SER A 547 -13.86 -16.93 -35.67
C SER A 547 -15.15 -17.35 -34.98
N VAL A 548 -16.18 -17.69 -35.73
CA VAL A 548 -17.43 -18.24 -35.22
C VAL A 548 -17.39 -19.77 -35.24
N PRO A 549 -17.99 -20.46 -34.25
CA PRO A 549 -17.95 -21.92 -34.19
C PRO A 549 -18.80 -22.53 -35.30
N ARG A 550 -18.36 -23.71 -35.77
CA ARG A 550 -19.10 -24.52 -36.76
C ARG A 550 -19.95 -25.60 -36.09
N LEU A 551 -20.60 -25.26 -34.98
CA LEU A 551 -21.44 -26.15 -34.20
C LEU A 551 -22.82 -26.24 -34.83
N GLN A 552 -23.33 -27.47 -35.03
CA GLN A 552 -24.66 -27.73 -35.58
C GLN A 552 -25.67 -28.16 -34.50
N GLY A 553 -25.18 -28.78 -33.45
CA GLY A 553 -26.03 -29.18 -32.31
C GLY A 553 -26.38 -28.03 -31.40
N TRP A 554 -27.64 -27.85 -31.09
CA TRP A 554 -28.12 -26.81 -30.16
C TRP A 554 -27.55 -26.96 -28.75
N GLN A 555 -27.27 -28.21 -28.33
CA GLN A 555 -26.62 -28.43 -27.02
C GLN A 555 -25.25 -27.78 -26.93
N ASP A 556 -24.38 -28.07 -27.89
CA ASP A 556 -23.02 -27.56 -27.88
C ASP A 556 -22.97 -26.07 -28.22
N LEU A 557 -23.85 -25.63 -29.14
CA LEU A 557 -23.96 -24.23 -29.52
C LEU A 557 -24.43 -23.36 -28.37
N LEU A 558 -25.48 -23.77 -27.63
CA LEU A 558 -25.96 -23.00 -26.48
C LEU A 558 -24.93 -22.99 -25.35
N ARG A 559 -24.29 -24.14 -25.08
CA ARG A 559 -23.22 -24.19 -24.09
C ARG A 559 -22.10 -23.23 -24.42
N TRP A 560 -21.65 -23.20 -25.66
CA TRP A 560 -20.66 -22.24 -26.11
C TRP A 560 -21.17 -20.81 -25.98
N GLY A 561 -22.39 -20.48 -26.40
CA GLY A 561 -22.98 -19.16 -26.31
C GLY A 561 -23.07 -18.64 -24.87
N LEU A 562 -23.43 -19.51 -23.92
CA LEU A 562 -23.55 -19.14 -22.50
C LEU A 562 -22.21 -19.08 -21.76
N GLN A 563 -21.15 -19.72 -22.25
CA GLN A 563 -19.88 -19.83 -21.55
C GLN A 563 -18.74 -19.05 -22.21
N GLU A 564 -18.73 -18.93 -23.53
CA GLU A 564 -17.67 -18.31 -24.33
C GLU A 564 -18.19 -17.12 -25.14
N ASN A 565 -19.09 -17.36 -26.08
CA ASN A 565 -19.70 -16.40 -27.01
C ASN A 565 -18.70 -15.68 -27.94
N VAL A 566 -19.21 -14.85 -28.84
CA VAL A 566 -18.41 -13.95 -29.67
C VAL A 566 -17.92 -12.76 -28.87
N PRO A 567 -16.82 -12.07 -29.31
CA PRO A 567 -16.37 -10.85 -28.67
C PRO A 567 -17.48 -9.80 -28.60
N GLY A 568 -17.57 -9.10 -27.49
CA GLY A 568 -18.59 -8.07 -27.24
C GLY A 568 -19.93 -8.58 -26.72
N SER A 569 -20.13 -9.92 -26.65
CA SER A 569 -21.36 -10.55 -26.15
C SER A 569 -21.12 -11.23 -24.80
N PHE A 570 -22.14 -11.17 -23.91
CA PHE A 570 -22.10 -11.82 -22.61
C PHE A 570 -21.77 -13.33 -22.75
N PRO A 571 -20.90 -13.90 -21.91
CA PRO A 571 -20.24 -13.35 -20.73
C PRO A 571 -18.89 -12.66 -21.01
N PHE A 572 -18.68 -12.12 -22.21
CA PHE A 572 -17.52 -11.33 -22.64
C PHE A 572 -16.20 -12.10 -22.59
N THR A 573 -16.24 -13.41 -22.59
CA THR A 573 -15.05 -14.27 -22.43
C THR A 573 -14.01 -13.98 -23.51
N ALA A 574 -14.43 -13.83 -24.78
CA ALA A 574 -13.56 -13.58 -25.92
C ALA A 574 -13.11 -12.11 -26.05
N GLY A 575 -13.76 -11.19 -25.32
CA GLY A 575 -13.46 -9.77 -25.34
C GLY A 575 -14.70 -8.92 -25.07
N ILE A 576 -14.50 -7.68 -24.64
CA ILE A 576 -15.58 -6.76 -24.25
C ILE A 576 -16.15 -5.94 -25.39
N TYR A 577 -15.52 -5.94 -26.55
CA TYR A 577 -15.97 -5.25 -27.77
C TYR A 577 -16.07 -6.23 -28.94
N PRO A 578 -17.01 -6.04 -29.87
CA PRO A 578 -17.17 -6.92 -31.03
C PRO A 578 -15.92 -7.03 -31.90
N PHE A 579 -15.23 -5.91 -32.06
CA PHE A 579 -13.96 -5.81 -32.79
C PHE A 579 -13.02 -4.83 -32.09
N LYS A 580 -11.71 -5.00 -32.32
CA LYS A 580 -10.72 -3.97 -31.99
C LYS A 580 -10.98 -2.73 -32.85
N ARG A 581 -10.82 -1.55 -32.27
CA ARG A 581 -10.92 -0.31 -33.03
C ARG A 581 -9.79 -0.21 -34.01
N GLU A 582 -10.07 0.26 -35.22
CA GLU A 582 -9.04 0.55 -36.21
C GLU A 582 -8.20 1.75 -35.75
N GLY A 583 -6.86 1.67 -35.89
CA GLY A 583 -5.95 2.73 -35.48
C GLY A 583 -5.73 2.88 -33.97
N GLU A 584 -6.34 2.01 -33.14
CA GLU A 584 -6.08 2.00 -31.70
C GLU A 584 -5.35 0.72 -31.27
N ASP A 585 -4.04 0.69 -31.43
CA ASP A 585 -3.20 -0.37 -30.87
C ASP A 585 -3.25 -0.32 -29.32
N PRO A 586 -3.10 -1.45 -28.62
CA PRO A 586 -3.09 -1.47 -27.16
C PRO A 586 -1.84 -0.81 -26.53
N THR A 587 -0.93 -0.33 -27.36
CA THR A 587 0.38 0.22 -26.97
C THR A 587 0.26 1.40 -26.04
N ARG A 588 1.01 1.37 -24.92
CA ARG A 588 1.20 2.49 -24.00
C ARG A 588 2.61 3.02 -24.06
N MET A 589 2.73 4.34 -23.93
CA MET A 589 3.99 5.07 -23.82
C MET A 589 4.28 5.26 -22.31
N PHE A 590 5.19 4.45 -21.78
CA PHE A 590 5.58 4.52 -20.39
C PHE A 590 6.79 5.43 -20.21
N ALA A 591 6.69 6.40 -19.31
CA ALA A 591 7.80 7.26 -18.94
C ALA A 591 7.66 7.77 -17.50
N GLY A 592 8.78 8.08 -16.91
CA GLY A 592 8.91 8.71 -15.60
C GLY A 592 10.36 8.80 -15.20
N GLU A 593 10.93 10.01 -15.28
CA GLU A 593 12.31 10.29 -14.88
C GLU A 593 12.51 11.79 -14.64
N GLY A 594 13.30 12.12 -13.64
CA GLY A 594 13.69 13.51 -13.35
C GLY A 594 12.50 14.42 -13.03
N GLY A 595 12.60 15.66 -13.51
CA GLY A 595 11.51 16.63 -13.39
C GLY A 595 10.44 16.46 -14.48
N PRO A 596 9.33 17.22 -14.37
CA PRO A 596 8.20 17.16 -15.30
C PRO A 596 8.59 17.39 -16.76
N GLU A 597 9.47 18.35 -17.03
CA GLU A 597 9.91 18.71 -18.38
C GLU A 597 10.68 17.56 -19.05
N ARG A 598 11.56 16.88 -18.31
CA ARG A 598 12.32 15.76 -18.82
C ARG A 598 11.40 14.59 -19.21
N THR A 599 10.42 14.28 -18.38
CA THR A 599 9.43 13.24 -18.68
C THR A 599 8.49 13.68 -19.81
N ASN A 600 8.10 14.96 -19.89
CA ASN A 600 7.34 15.52 -21.00
C ASN A 600 8.07 15.29 -22.35
N ARG A 601 9.37 15.60 -22.42
CA ARG A 601 10.22 15.36 -23.58
C ARG A 601 10.22 13.87 -23.95
N ARG A 602 10.33 12.98 -22.98
CA ARG A 602 10.29 11.52 -23.20
C ARG A 602 8.94 11.09 -23.79
N PHE A 603 7.83 11.61 -23.27
CA PHE A 603 6.51 11.32 -23.80
C PHE A 603 6.36 11.77 -25.26
N HIS A 604 6.79 12.97 -25.61
CA HIS A 604 6.77 13.44 -27.01
C HIS A 604 7.62 12.58 -27.91
N TYR A 605 8.82 12.19 -27.49
CA TYR A 605 9.72 11.30 -28.24
C TYR A 605 9.07 9.93 -28.53
N VAL A 606 8.52 9.25 -27.53
CA VAL A 606 7.97 7.88 -27.71
C VAL A 606 6.60 7.86 -28.37
N SER A 607 5.89 8.99 -28.45
CA SER A 607 4.57 9.10 -29.02
C SER A 607 4.54 9.82 -30.37
N SER A 608 5.68 10.24 -30.94
CA SER A 608 5.79 11.11 -32.12
C SER A 608 4.97 10.60 -33.30
N ASP A 609 5.04 9.32 -33.62
CA ASP A 609 4.41 8.73 -34.80
C ASP A 609 3.13 7.92 -34.46
N MET A 610 2.60 8.06 -33.26
CA MET A 610 1.47 7.24 -32.80
C MET A 610 0.13 7.97 -33.00
N PRO A 611 -0.87 7.29 -33.56
CA PRO A 611 -2.18 7.89 -33.79
C PRO A 611 -2.93 8.19 -32.49
N ALA A 612 -2.66 7.44 -31.42
CA ALA A 612 -3.24 7.65 -30.09
C ALA A 612 -2.12 7.89 -29.06
N LYS A 613 -2.31 8.87 -28.21
CA LYS A 613 -1.39 9.25 -27.14
C LYS A 613 -1.81 8.59 -25.80
N ARG A 614 -1.31 7.39 -25.53
CA ARG A 614 -1.64 6.61 -24.32
C ARG A 614 -0.49 6.68 -23.32
N LEU A 615 -0.44 7.79 -22.58
CA LEU A 615 0.65 8.10 -21.68
C LEU A 615 0.51 7.34 -20.36
N SER A 616 1.55 6.63 -19.96
CA SER A 616 1.61 5.94 -18.66
C SER A 616 2.74 6.53 -17.85
N THR A 617 2.39 7.17 -16.73
CA THR A 617 3.33 7.93 -15.91
C THR A 617 3.77 7.11 -14.71
N ALA A 618 5.08 6.91 -14.56
CA ALA A 618 5.70 6.43 -13.34
C ALA A 618 6.13 7.62 -12.49
N PHE A 619 5.77 7.62 -11.22
CA PHE A 619 6.18 8.64 -10.25
C PHE A 619 7.36 8.13 -9.41
N ASP A 620 8.22 9.07 -8.99
CA ASP A 620 9.34 8.75 -8.11
C ASP A 620 8.87 8.40 -6.69
N SER A 621 9.79 7.88 -5.89
CA SER A 621 9.47 7.48 -4.52
C SER A 621 9.00 8.64 -3.65
N VAL A 622 9.50 9.85 -3.88
CA VAL A 622 9.10 11.06 -3.14
C VAL A 622 7.62 11.35 -3.37
N THR A 623 7.19 11.35 -4.62
CA THR A 623 5.78 11.51 -5.01
C THR A 623 4.90 10.36 -4.50
N LEU A 624 5.39 9.10 -4.61
CA LEU A 624 4.64 7.90 -4.17
C LEU A 624 4.35 7.89 -2.67
N TYR A 625 5.22 8.49 -1.86
CA TYR A 625 5.02 8.62 -0.42
C TYR A 625 4.37 9.96 -0.01
N GLY A 626 3.94 10.77 -0.98
CA GLY A 626 3.26 12.04 -0.72
C GLY A 626 4.15 13.09 -0.03
N ARG A 627 5.44 13.05 -0.31
CA ARG A 627 6.42 14.00 0.21
C ARG A 627 6.81 15.03 -0.83
N ASP A 628 7.32 16.17 -0.35
CA ASP A 628 7.90 17.19 -1.21
C ASP A 628 9.38 16.90 -1.49
N PRO A 629 9.90 17.32 -2.65
CA PRO A 629 11.35 17.35 -2.91
C PRO A 629 12.07 18.21 -1.87
N ASP A 630 13.24 17.75 -1.40
CA ASP A 630 14.03 18.45 -0.41
C ASP A 630 15.53 18.33 -0.77
N LEU A 631 16.33 19.31 -0.32
CA LEU A 631 17.80 19.28 -0.44
C LEU A 631 18.45 18.34 0.58
N ARG A 632 17.71 17.87 1.57
CA ARG A 632 18.20 16.88 2.54
C ARG A 632 18.66 15.63 1.78
N PRO A 633 19.90 15.15 2.00
CA PRO A 633 20.53 14.16 1.11
C PRO A 633 19.77 12.85 0.97
N ASP A 634 19.08 12.38 2.00
CA ASP A 634 18.28 11.17 1.97
C ASP A 634 16.96 11.30 1.16
N ILE A 635 16.55 12.52 0.82
CA ILE A 635 15.46 12.82 -0.11
C ILE A 635 16.03 13.19 -1.48
N HIS A 636 17.01 14.11 -1.53
CA HIS A 636 17.58 14.63 -2.78
C HIS A 636 18.01 13.52 -3.75
N GLY A 637 18.71 12.49 -3.27
CA GLY A 637 19.16 11.38 -4.08
C GLY A 637 18.04 10.50 -4.68
N LYS A 638 16.80 10.70 -4.24
CA LYS A 638 15.62 9.94 -4.70
C LYS A 638 14.70 10.77 -5.61
N VAL A 639 14.86 12.08 -5.65
CA VAL A 639 14.04 12.98 -6.48
C VAL A 639 14.27 12.68 -7.95
N GLY A 640 13.20 12.33 -8.66
CA GLY A 640 13.25 12.01 -10.08
C GLY A 640 13.97 10.69 -10.43
N ASN A 641 14.30 9.87 -9.42
CA ASN A 641 14.92 8.56 -9.62
C ASN A 641 13.84 7.49 -9.83
N SER A 642 13.93 6.74 -10.94
CA SER A 642 12.97 5.69 -11.31
C SER A 642 11.50 6.15 -11.42
N GLY A 643 11.29 7.44 -11.67
CA GLY A 643 9.97 8.05 -11.82
C GLY A 643 10.09 9.57 -11.91
N VAL A 644 9.01 10.24 -12.30
CA VAL A 644 8.94 11.70 -12.33
C VAL A 644 8.53 12.25 -10.96
N SER A 645 9.20 13.31 -10.53
CA SER A 645 8.83 14.06 -9.32
C SER A 645 7.73 15.06 -9.64
N VAL A 646 6.58 14.96 -8.95
CA VAL A 646 5.43 15.86 -9.09
C VAL A 646 4.92 16.23 -7.70
N SER A 647 5.02 17.50 -7.34
CA SER A 647 4.64 17.99 -6.01
C SER A 647 3.56 19.08 -6.02
N CYS A 648 3.23 19.62 -7.20
CA CYS A 648 2.21 20.67 -7.34
C CYS A 648 1.48 20.60 -8.69
N LEU A 649 0.42 21.41 -8.82
CA LEU A 649 -0.36 21.51 -10.05
C LEU A 649 0.49 21.94 -11.25
N ASP A 650 1.40 22.90 -11.07
CA ASP A 650 2.24 23.38 -12.16
C ASP A 650 3.19 22.29 -12.70
N ASP A 651 3.59 21.33 -11.87
CA ASP A 651 4.34 20.16 -12.32
C ASP A 651 3.51 19.29 -13.25
N ALA A 652 2.23 19.06 -12.93
CA ALA A 652 1.32 18.33 -13.80
C ALA A 652 1.07 19.06 -15.12
N LYS A 653 0.95 20.40 -15.12
CA LYS A 653 0.82 21.21 -16.33
C LYS A 653 2.04 21.07 -17.23
N ARG A 654 3.27 21.15 -16.66
CA ARG A 654 4.51 20.95 -17.41
C ARG A 654 4.66 19.52 -17.93
N LEU A 655 4.30 18.54 -17.11
CA LEU A 655 4.40 17.12 -17.45
C LEU A 655 3.55 16.75 -18.68
N TYR A 656 2.34 17.28 -18.77
CA TYR A 656 1.40 16.98 -19.85
C TYR A 656 1.27 18.11 -20.89
N SER A 657 2.18 19.07 -20.89
CA SER A 657 2.18 20.16 -21.87
C SER A 657 2.27 19.64 -23.29
N GLY A 658 1.49 20.25 -24.21
CA GLY A 658 1.42 19.89 -25.61
C GLY A 658 0.57 18.65 -25.92
N PHE A 659 0.01 17.99 -24.89
CA PHE A 659 -1.00 16.93 -25.05
C PHE A 659 -2.37 17.49 -24.67
N ASP A 660 -3.31 17.54 -25.60
CA ASP A 660 -4.70 17.89 -25.26
C ASP A 660 -5.34 16.75 -24.44
N LEU A 661 -5.48 16.97 -23.12
CA LEU A 661 -5.99 15.98 -22.18
C LEU A 661 -7.49 15.69 -22.36
N CYS A 662 -8.21 16.51 -23.13
CA CYS A 662 -9.61 16.31 -23.46
C CYS A 662 -9.82 15.70 -24.87
N ASP A 663 -8.76 15.50 -25.65
CA ASP A 663 -8.83 14.86 -26.95
C ASP A 663 -9.18 13.36 -26.82
N PRO A 664 -10.11 12.82 -27.63
CA PRO A 664 -10.44 11.39 -27.60
C PRO A 664 -9.29 10.44 -27.87
N SER A 665 -8.24 10.86 -28.55
CA SER A 665 -7.03 10.08 -28.83
C SER A 665 -6.00 10.11 -27.69
N THR A 666 -6.17 11.02 -26.71
CA THR A 666 -5.27 11.16 -25.55
C THR A 666 -5.85 10.42 -24.33
N SER A 667 -5.03 9.65 -23.65
CA SER A 667 -5.37 9.05 -22.35
C SER A 667 -4.14 8.97 -21.44
N VAL A 668 -4.34 9.23 -20.14
CA VAL A 668 -3.25 9.22 -19.15
C VAL A 668 -3.50 8.13 -18.11
N SER A 669 -2.48 7.33 -17.84
CA SER A 669 -2.47 6.37 -16.73
C SER A 669 -1.45 6.81 -15.70
N MET A 670 -1.85 6.87 -14.45
CA MET A 670 -1.01 7.32 -13.34
C MET A 670 -0.77 6.16 -12.37
N THR A 671 0.49 5.72 -12.27
CA THR A 671 0.90 4.63 -11.38
C THR A 671 1.20 5.20 -10.00
N ILE A 672 0.14 5.40 -9.20
CA ILE A 672 0.23 5.99 -7.86
C ILE A 672 -0.85 5.39 -6.96
N ASN A 673 -0.58 5.29 -5.65
CA ASN A 673 -1.47 4.63 -4.68
C ASN A 673 -1.91 5.58 -3.55
N GLY A 674 -1.19 5.64 -2.44
CA GLY A 674 -1.58 6.46 -1.29
C GLY A 674 -1.92 7.91 -1.63
N PRO A 675 -1.03 8.68 -2.30
CA PRO A 675 -1.31 10.07 -2.72
C PRO A 675 -2.13 10.17 -4.02
N ALA A 676 -2.76 9.10 -4.48
CA ALA A 676 -3.56 9.10 -5.71
C ALA A 676 -4.60 10.24 -5.80
N PRO A 677 -5.36 10.59 -4.74
CA PRO A 677 -6.31 11.70 -4.82
C PRO A 677 -5.67 13.04 -5.11
N MET A 678 -4.47 13.32 -4.57
CA MET A 678 -3.74 14.57 -4.80
C MET A 678 -3.27 14.66 -6.24
N VAL A 679 -2.60 13.62 -6.74
CA VAL A 679 -2.10 13.57 -8.13
C VAL A 679 -3.25 13.55 -9.14
N LEU A 680 -4.36 12.86 -8.83
CA LEU A 680 -5.58 12.92 -9.62
C LEU A 680 -6.15 14.35 -9.69
N ALA A 681 -6.16 15.07 -8.57
CA ALA A 681 -6.59 16.46 -8.53
C ALA A 681 -5.67 17.36 -9.38
N PHE A 682 -4.35 17.17 -9.34
CA PHE A 682 -3.43 17.89 -10.22
C PHE A 682 -3.72 17.61 -11.69
N PHE A 683 -3.94 16.36 -12.07
CA PHE A 683 -4.26 15.96 -13.43
C PHE A 683 -5.59 16.58 -13.92
N LEU A 684 -6.67 16.46 -13.12
CA LEU A 684 -7.98 17.00 -13.50
C LEU A 684 -7.94 18.52 -13.63
N ASN A 685 -7.27 19.22 -12.71
CA ASN A 685 -7.11 20.68 -12.81
C ASN A 685 -6.21 21.09 -13.98
N ALA A 686 -5.15 20.35 -14.30
CA ALA A 686 -4.37 20.60 -15.50
C ALA A 686 -5.21 20.49 -16.79
N ALA A 687 -6.12 19.49 -16.86
CA ALA A 687 -7.03 19.34 -17.98
C ALA A 687 -8.07 20.48 -18.07
N ILE A 688 -8.60 20.91 -16.93
CA ILE A 688 -9.51 22.05 -16.84
C ILE A 688 -8.80 23.32 -17.32
N ASP A 689 -7.58 23.54 -16.83
CA ASP A 689 -6.78 24.72 -17.18
C ASP A 689 -6.40 24.73 -18.67
N GLN A 690 -6.15 23.60 -19.31
CA GLN A 690 -5.97 23.52 -20.76
C GLN A 690 -7.25 23.95 -21.52
N ARG A 691 -8.43 23.59 -21.03
CA ARG A 691 -9.71 24.06 -21.60
C ARG A 691 -9.90 25.57 -21.38
N CYS A 692 -9.55 26.07 -20.21
CA CYS A 692 -9.56 27.50 -19.92
C CYS A 692 -8.57 28.25 -20.81
N GLU A 693 -7.35 27.73 -21.00
CA GLU A 693 -6.35 28.32 -21.89
C GLU A 693 -6.86 28.44 -23.33
N LYS A 694 -7.48 27.40 -23.88
CA LYS A 694 -8.08 27.43 -25.22
C LYS A 694 -9.15 28.53 -25.30
N HIS A 695 -10.03 28.59 -24.31
CA HIS A 695 -11.08 29.63 -24.26
C HIS A 695 -10.49 31.05 -24.17
N ILE A 696 -9.46 31.23 -23.35
CA ILE A 696 -8.75 32.51 -23.19
C ILE A 696 -8.16 32.95 -24.53
N ARG A 697 -7.48 32.06 -25.25
CA ARG A 697 -6.89 32.34 -26.58
C ARG A 697 -7.98 32.66 -27.63
N GLU A 698 -9.06 31.90 -27.63
CA GLU A 698 -10.18 32.10 -28.55
C GLU A 698 -10.90 33.46 -28.38
N HIS A 699 -10.87 34.02 -27.17
CA HIS A 699 -11.57 35.26 -26.80
C HIS A 699 -10.64 36.46 -26.55
N GLY A 700 -9.31 36.27 -26.72
CA GLY A 700 -8.31 37.35 -26.54
C GLY A 700 -8.25 37.86 -25.09
N LEU A 701 -8.29 36.97 -24.09
CA LEU A 701 -8.30 37.33 -22.67
C LEU A 701 -6.92 37.21 -22.01
N GLU A 702 -5.85 37.12 -22.78
CA GLU A 702 -4.46 36.95 -22.29
C GLU A 702 -4.03 38.06 -21.33
N ASP A 703 -4.48 39.28 -21.53
CA ASP A 703 -4.21 40.42 -20.63
C ASP A 703 -4.75 40.17 -19.21
N THR A 704 -5.81 39.38 -19.05
CA THR A 704 -6.35 39.02 -17.73
C THR A 704 -5.42 38.04 -17.01
N VAL A 705 -4.86 37.09 -17.73
CA VAL A 705 -3.86 36.17 -17.20
C VAL A 705 -2.64 36.95 -16.70
N GLU A 706 -2.14 37.88 -17.53
CA GLU A 706 -0.98 38.67 -17.21
C GLU A 706 -1.18 39.57 -15.95
N LYS A 707 -2.39 40.10 -15.76
CA LYS A 707 -2.75 40.86 -14.55
C LYS A 707 -2.71 39.97 -13.29
N VAL A 708 -3.25 38.74 -13.38
CA VAL A 708 -3.25 37.77 -12.26
C VAL A 708 -1.82 37.37 -11.92
N LEU A 709 -1.01 37.00 -12.92
CA LEU A 709 0.37 36.59 -12.72
C LEU A 709 1.22 37.71 -12.13
N LYS A 710 1.06 38.96 -12.62
CA LYS A 710 1.76 40.12 -12.10
C LYS A 710 1.43 40.35 -10.61
N ALA A 711 0.16 40.35 -10.25
CA ALA A 711 -0.29 40.55 -8.88
C ALA A 711 0.21 39.45 -7.92
N ARG A 712 0.23 38.18 -8.41
CA ARG A 712 0.58 37.03 -7.60
C ARG A 712 2.08 36.83 -7.41
N TRP A 713 2.86 37.16 -8.44
CA TRP A 713 4.31 36.88 -8.47
C TRP A 713 5.16 38.13 -8.49
N ASP A 714 5.03 38.96 -9.54
CA ASP A 714 5.94 40.11 -9.78
C ASP A 714 5.82 41.20 -8.70
N ASP A 715 4.59 41.60 -8.36
CA ASP A 715 4.32 42.61 -7.35
C ASP A 715 4.75 42.16 -5.93
N ARG A 716 4.96 40.87 -5.75
CA ARG A 716 5.47 40.25 -4.52
C ARG A 716 6.96 39.94 -4.55
N GLY A 717 7.65 40.28 -5.65
CA GLY A 717 9.05 39.96 -5.85
C GLY A 717 9.40 38.50 -5.98
N LEU A 718 8.41 37.65 -6.37
CA LEU A 718 8.57 36.22 -6.55
C LEU A 718 8.81 35.89 -8.03
N SER A 719 9.61 34.85 -8.30
CA SER A 719 9.80 34.34 -9.66
C SER A 719 8.61 33.58 -10.15
N ARG A 720 8.11 33.89 -11.34
CA ARG A 720 7.01 33.11 -11.97
C ARG A 720 7.45 31.69 -12.28
N PRO A 721 6.57 30.69 -12.12
CA PRO A 721 6.81 29.36 -12.64
C PRO A 721 6.95 29.40 -14.16
N VAL A 722 7.91 28.67 -14.69
CA VAL A 722 8.18 28.58 -16.13
C VAL A 722 8.49 27.14 -16.54
N TYR A 723 8.31 26.82 -17.81
CA TYR A 723 8.89 25.64 -18.41
C TYR A 723 10.36 25.94 -18.73
N ARG A 724 11.28 25.30 -18.02
CA ARG A 724 12.70 25.69 -18.00
C ARG A 724 13.50 25.19 -19.19
N GLU A 725 13.04 24.15 -19.84
CA GLU A 725 13.73 23.54 -20.98
C GLU A 725 13.14 24.02 -22.31
N THR A 726 13.83 23.74 -23.41
CA THR A 726 13.27 23.94 -24.75
C THR A 726 12.12 22.98 -24.97
N LEU A 727 11.01 23.44 -25.51
CA LEU A 727 9.87 22.60 -25.85
C LEU A 727 10.31 21.51 -26.85
N PRO A 728 9.97 20.24 -26.60
CA PRO A 728 10.29 19.18 -27.53
C PRO A 728 9.46 19.28 -28.81
N ASP A 729 9.93 18.62 -29.87
CA ASP A 729 9.21 18.54 -31.14
C ASP A 729 7.78 17.99 -30.90
N GLY A 730 6.79 18.65 -31.48
CA GLY A 730 5.38 18.31 -31.31
C GLY A 730 4.71 18.88 -30.05
N ASN A 731 5.41 19.63 -29.21
CA ASN A 731 4.81 20.36 -28.11
C ASN A 731 4.52 21.82 -28.51
N ASP A 732 3.26 22.19 -28.60
CA ASP A 732 2.77 23.52 -28.97
C ASP A 732 2.63 24.48 -27.75
N GLY A 733 3.01 24.03 -26.56
CA GLY A 733 2.91 24.79 -25.33
C GLY A 733 1.54 24.82 -24.68
N LEU A 734 0.57 24.01 -25.14
CA LEU A 734 -0.73 23.89 -24.50
C LEU A 734 -0.58 23.45 -23.02
N GLY A 735 -1.24 24.16 -22.12
CA GLY A 735 -1.18 23.94 -20.68
C GLY A 735 -0.15 24.81 -19.95
N LEU A 736 0.65 25.62 -20.65
CA LEU A 736 1.70 26.45 -20.05
C LEU A 736 1.29 27.91 -19.78
N MET A 737 0.22 28.40 -20.43
CA MET A 737 -0.24 29.79 -20.26
C MET A 737 -0.64 30.10 -18.82
N LEU A 738 -1.22 29.13 -18.12
CA LEU A 738 -1.70 29.28 -16.75
C LEU A 738 -0.71 28.74 -15.71
N LEU A 739 0.60 28.67 -16.01
CA LEU A 739 1.61 28.38 -14.98
C LEU A 739 1.61 29.50 -13.92
N GLY A 740 1.48 29.12 -12.66
CA GLY A 740 1.45 30.03 -11.51
C GLY A 740 0.07 30.63 -11.21
N CYS A 741 -0.97 30.32 -12.00
CA CYS A 741 -2.38 30.63 -11.71
C CYS A 741 -3.29 29.54 -12.24
N THR A 742 -4.59 29.65 -11.99
CA THR A 742 -5.61 28.68 -12.41
C THR A 742 -6.75 29.37 -13.17
N GLY A 743 -7.52 28.61 -13.94
CA GLY A 743 -8.60 29.13 -14.77
C GLY A 743 -9.69 29.87 -13.98
N ASP A 744 -9.98 29.45 -12.75
CA ASP A 744 -10.95 30.09 -11.86
C ASP A 744 -10.49 31.45 -11.31
N GLU A 745 -9.19 31.71 -11.29
CA GLU A 745 -8.62 33.01 -10.92
C GLU A 745 -8.71 34.02 -12.09
N VAL A 746 -8.85 33.53 -13.31
CA VAL A 746 -8.82 34.36 -14.55
C VAL A 746 -10.20 34.57 -15.13
N LEU A 747 -11.05 33.55 -15.10
CA LEU A 747 -12.39 33.55 -15.71
C LEU A 747 -13.49 33.75 -14.65
N ASP A 748 -14.64 34.26 -15.09
CA ASP A 748 -15.81 34.29 -14.21
C ASP A 748 -16.30 32.88 -13.89
N SER A 749 -16.96 32.74 -12.73
CA SER A 749 -17.38 31.45 -12.19
C SER A 749 -18.31 30.67 -13.13
N THR A 750 -19.15 31.33 -13.90
CA THR A 750 -20.08 30.68 -14.83
C THR A 750 -19.33 30.03 -15.99
N THR A 751 -18.42 30.79 -16.60
CA THR A 751 -17.55 30.30 -17.68
C THR A 751 -16.63 29.18 -17.20
N TYR A 752 -15.96 29.38 -16.05
CA TYR A 752 -15.10 28.37 -15.47
C TYR A 752 -15.84 27.05 -15.17
N ASN A 753 -16.98 27.10 -14.48
CA ASN A 753 -17.74 25.91 -14.14
C ASN A 753 -18.22 25.14 -15.37
N ARG A 754 -18.61 25.84 -16.45
CA ARG A 754 -18.96 25.19 -17.72
C ARG A 754 -17.76 24.49 -18.34
N LEU A 755 -16.60 25.14 -18.42
CA LEU A 755 -15.38 24.56 -18.99
C LEU A 755 -14.87 23.39 -18.16
N ALA A 756 -14.94 23.48 -16.83
CA ALA A 756 -14.59 22.41 -15.91
C ALA A 756 -15.48 21.18 -16.11
N ALA A 757 -16.80 21.36 -16.21
CA ALA A 757 -17.73 20.27 -16.48
C ALA A 757 -17.47 19.60 -17.85
N GLU A 758 -17.16 20.39 -18.87
CA GLU A 758 -16.77 19.87 -20.20
C GLU A 758 -15.49 19.03 -20.10
N ALA A 759 -14.42 19.56 -19.47
CA ALA A 759 -13.15 18.85 -19.29
C ALA A 759 -13.35 17.53 -18.56
N LEU A 760 -14.01 17.55 -17.39
CA LEU A 760 -14.25 16.36 -16.56
C LEU A 760 -15.04 15.27 -17.29
N SER A 761 -15.95 15.64 -18.18
CA SER A 761 -16.72 14.69 -18.99
C SER A 761 -15.92 14.07 -20.15
N GLN A 762 -14.82 14.70 -20.57
CA GLN A 762 -14.03 14.33 -21.75
C GLN A 762 -12.73 13.62 -21.41
N VAL A 763 -12.09 13.93 -20.29
CA VAL A 763 -10.81 13.30 -19.86
C VAL A 763 -10.88 11.78 -19.91
N ARG A 764 -9.76 11.18 -20.31
CA ARG A 764 -9.60 9.72 -20.41
C ARG A 764 -8.36 9.25 -19.68
N GLY A 765 -8.49 8.15 -19.00
CA GLY A 765 -7.33 7.58 -18.31
C GLY A 765 -7.69 6.71 -17.12
N THR A 766 -6.73 6.56 -16.25
CA THR A 766 -6.87 5.83 -15.00
C THR A 766 -5.88 6.35 -13.96
N VAL A 767 -6.28 6.35 -12.74
CA VAL A 767 -5.36 6.39 -11.59
C VAL A 767 -5.32 4.98 -11.00
N GLN A 768 -4.14 4.46 -10.66
CA GLN A 768 -4.03 3.10 -10.15
C GLN A 768 -4.76 2.97 -8.81
N ALA A 769 -4.39 3.75 -7.81
CA ALA A 769 -5.11 3.93 -6.54
C ALA A 769 -5.56 2.62 -5.85
N ASP A 770 -4.93 1.48 -6.15
CA ASP A 770 -5.29 0.20 -5.55
C ASP A 770 -4.57 0.02 -4.21
N ILE A 771 -5.20 0.51 -3.17
CA ILE A 771 -4.70 0.48 -1.81
C ILE A 771 -4.70 -0.93 -1.20
N LEU A 772 -5.58 -1.82 -1.64
CA LEU A 772 -5.65 -3.19 -1.13
C LEU A 772 -4.41 -4.00 -1.55
N LYS A 773 -3.97 -3.88 -2.82
CA LYS A 773 -2.75 -4.53 -3.27
C LYS A 773 -1.49 -3.91 -2.65
N GLU A 774 -1.54 -2.63 -2.31
CA GLU A 774 -0.42 -1.94 -1.66
C GLU A 774 -0.10 -2.56 -0.30
N ASP A 775 -1.13 -2.81 0.51
CA ASP A 775 -1.02 -3.54 1.78
C ASP A 775 -0.58 -5.00 1.57
N GLN A 776 -1.09 -5.67 0.53
CA GLN A 776 -0.82 -7.09 0.26
C GLN A 776 0.57 -7.37 -0.32
N ALA A 777 1.16 -6.45 -1.08
CA ALA A 777 2.28 -6.77 -1.95
C ALA A 777 3.43 -5.76 -1.97
N GLN A 778 3.30 -4.56 -1.42
CA GLN A 778 4.30 -3.50 -1.56
C GLN A 778 4.84 -2.90 -0.26
N ASN A 779 4.13 -3.00 0.86
CA ASN A 779 4.49 -2.34 2.14
C ASN A 779 4.74 -0.82 2.00
N THR A 780 3.99 -0.15 1.11
CA THR A 780 4.16 1.28 0.82
C THR A 780 2.98 2.12 1.32
N CYS A 781 2.15 1.55 2.20
CA CYS A 781 0.97 2.20 2.73
C CYS A 781 1.34 3.42 3.58
N ILE A 782 0.89 4.60 3.17
CA ILE A 782 1.01 5.85 3.95
C ILE A 782 -0.23 6.12 4.80
N PHE A 783 -1.31 5.40 4.58
CA PHE A 783 -2.58 5.49 5.31
C PHE A 783 -3.04 4.10 5.77
N SER A 784 -3.87 4.04 6.80
CA SER A 784 -4.57 2.80 7.15
C SER A 784 -5.51 2.38 6.02
N THR A 785 -5.75 1.06 5.89
CA THR A 785 -6.64 0.51 4.84
C THR A 785 -8.05 1.09 4.93
N GLU A 786 -8.57 1.30 6.14
CA GLU A 786 -9.89 1.89 6.36
C GLU A 786 -9.96 3.34 5.86
N PHE A 787 -8.96 4.16 6.20
CA PHE A 787 -8.90 5.55 5.74
C PHE A 787 -8.74 5.62 4.23
N ALA A 788 -7.85 4.83 3.67
CA ALA A 788 -7.60 4.79 2.24
C ALA A 788 -8.84 4.35 1.44
N LEU A 789 -9.61 3.34 1.90
CA LEU A 789 -10.90 2.96 1.30
C LEU A 789 -11.94 4.07 1.39
N ARG A 790 -12.01 4.79 2.52
CA ARG A 790 -12.90 5.94 2.69
C ARG A 790 -12.59 7.02 1.65
N LEU A 791 -11.30 7.33 1.49
CA LEU A 791 -10.81 8.29 0.50
C LEU A 791 -11.14 7.88 -0.94
N MET A 792 -10.96 6.60 -1.27
CA MET A 792 -11.35 6.05 -2.57
C MET A 792 -12.87 6.11 -2.81
N GLY A 793 -13.66 5.91 -1.76
CA GLY A 793 -15.11 6.09 -1.83
C GLY A 793 -15.49 7.54 -2.12
N ASP A 794 -14.78 8.52 -1.56
CA ASP A 794 -15.02 9.95 -1.82
C ASP A 794 -14.62 10.31 -3.26
N VAL A 795 -13.51 9.79 -3.77
CA VAL A 795 -13.11 9.93 -5.19
C VAL A 795 -14.20 9.36 -6.11
N GLN A 796 -14.74 8.17 -5.78
CA GLN A 796 -15.80 7.56 -6.61
C GLN A 796 -17.11 8.37 -6.56
N ALA A 797 -17.49 8.91 -5.40
CA ALA A 797 -18.63 9.81 -5.28
C ALA A 797 -18.45 11.05 -6.16
N TYR A 798 -17.27 11.68 -6.09
CA TYR A 798 -16.91 12.81 -6.96
C TYR A 798 -17.06 12.47 -8.45
N PHE A 799 -16.61 11.29 -8.89
CA PHE A 799 -16.75 10.86 -10.28
C PHE A 799 -18.20 10.72 -10.72
N ILE A 800 -19.06 10.21 -9.84
CA ILE A 800 -20.50 10.09 -10.11
C ILE A 800 -21.14 11.48 -10.24
N ASP A 801 -20.89 12.34 -9.25
CA ASP A 801 -21.50 13.68 -9.16
C ASP A 801 -21.09 14.58 -10.34
N HIS A 802 -19.80 14.52 -10.73
CA HIS A 802 -19.24 15.33 -11.83
C HIS A 802 -19.28 14.63 -13.19
N LYS A 803 -19.88 13.43 -13.27
CA LYS A 803 -20.06 12.68 -14.53
C LYS A 803 -18.73 12.36 -15.24
N VAL A 804 -17.68 12.02 -14.48
CA VAL A 804 -16.39 11.58 -15.02
C VAL A 804 -16.55 10.17 -15.57
N ARG A 805 -16.83 10.03 -16.87
CA ARG A 805 -17.31 8.77 -17.47
C ARG A 805 -16.24 7.91 -18.16
N ASN A 806 -15.15 8.53 -18.60
CA ASN A 806 -14.14 7.87 -19.42
C ASN A 806 -12.81 7.70 -18.66
N PHE A 807 -12.85 7.89 -17.35
CA PHE A 807 -11.70 7.76 -16.48
C PHE A 807 -11.96 6.67 -15.42
N TYR A 808 -10.98 5.83 -15.18
CA TYR A 808 -11.09 4.79 -14.16
C TYR A 808 -10.59 5.33 -12.83
N SER A 809 -11.44 5.24 -11.80
CA SER A 809 -11.14 5.71 -10.44
C SER A 809 -10.17 4.81 -9.70
N VAL A 810 -10.08 3.54 -10.12
CA VAL A 810 -9.13 2.56 -9.60
C VAL A 810 -8.75 1.57 -10.70
N SER A 811 -7.48 1.14 -10.68
CA SER A 811 -6.99 0.01 -11.47
C SER A 811 -6.57 -1.09 -10.51
N ILE A 812 -7.47 -2.05 -10.28
CA ILE A 812 -7.32 -3.14 -9.32
C ILE A 812 -6.18 -4.05 -9.79
N SER A 813 -5.10 -4.12 -9.02
CA SER A 813 -3.82 -4.59 -9.52
C SER A 813 -3.42 -5.97 -8.99
N GLY A 814 -3.39 -6.94 -9.89
CA GLY A 814 -2.72 -8.23 -9.70
C GLY A 814 -1.23 -8.19 -10.07
N TYR A 815 -0.77 -7.17 -10.82
CA TYR A 815 0.62 -7.06 -11.26
C TYR A 815 1.59 -7.15 -10.07
N HIS A 816 1.43 -6.31 -9.06
CA HIS A 816 2.32 -6.28 -7.90
C HIS A 816 2.23 -7.56 -7.06
N ILE A 817 1.04 -8.19 -7.00
CA ILE A 817 0.84 -9.48 -6.32
C ILE A 817 1.65 -10.57 -7.01
N ALA A 818 1.68 -10.59 -8.35
CA ALA A 818 2.48 -11.51 -9.14
C ALA A 818 3.99 -11.23 -8.99
N GLU A 819 4.39 -9.95 -9.04
CA GLU A 819 5.79 -9.55 -8.87
C GLU A 819 6.31 -9.88 -7.45
N ALA A 820 5.43 -9.86 -6.42
CA ALA A 820 5.73 -10.34 -5.07
C ALA A 820 5.83 -11.88 -4.95
N GLY A 821 5.54 -12.63 -6.02
CA GLY A 821 5.77 -14.08 -6.09
C GLY A 821 4.53 -14.95 -6.28
N ALA A 822 3.34 -14.38 -6.44
CA ALA A 822 2.12 -15.15 -6.68
C ALA A 822 2.16 -15.83 -8.05
N ASN A 823 1.61 -17.04 -8.12
CA ASN A 823 1.35 -17.74 -9.37
C ASN A 823 0.12 -17.16 -10.09
N PRO A 824 -0.13 -17.50 -11.38
CA PRO A 824 -1.25 -16.94 -12.15
C PRO A 824 -2.62 -17.10 -11.49
N ILE A 825 -2.90 -18.26 -10.87
CA ILE A 825 -4.18 -18.54 -10.21
C ILE A 825 -4.35 -17.65 -8.98
N THR A 826 -3.32 -17.54 -8.15
CA THR A 826 -3.33 -16.71 -6.94
C THR A 826 -3.43 -15.21 -7.31
N GLN A 827 -2.70 -14.76 -8.33
CA GLN A 827 -2.83 -13.41 -8.86
C GLN A 827 -4.28 -13.09 -9.22
N LEU A 828 -4.91 -13.94 -10.03
CA LEU A 828 -6.29 -13.74 -10.47
C LEU A 828 -7.27 -13.73 -9.29
N ALA A 829 -7.14 -14.70 -8.37
CA ALA A 829 -8.04 -14.85 -7.24
C ALA A 829 -8.01 -13.61 -6.31
N PHE A 830 -6.82 -13.14 -5.94
CA PHE A 830 -6.69 -11.95 -5.09
C PHE A 830 -7.14 -10.67 -5.80
N THR A 831 -6.81 -10.53 -7.09
CA THR A 831 -7.23 -9.36 -7.86
C THR A 831 -8.76 -9.25 -7.96
N LEU A 832 -9.44 -10.36 -8.27
CA LEU A 832 -10.91 -10.37 -8.31
C LEU A 832 -11.51 -10.17 -6.91
N ALA A 833 -10.93 -10.77 -5.87
CA ALA A 833 -11.37 -10.56 -4.49
C ALA A 833 -11.28 -9.08 -4.10
N ASN A 834 -10.17 -8.40 -4.43
CA ASN A 834 -10.03 -6.95 -4.23
C ASN A 834 -11.10 -6.17 -5.03
N GLY A 835 -11.34 -6.54 -6.28
CA GLY A 835 -12.40 -5.92 -7.10
C GLY A 835 -13.77 -6.03 -6.46
N PHE A 836 -14.14 -7.18 -5.97
CA PHE A 836 -15.40 -7.39 -5.27
C PHE A 836 -15.44 -6.68 -3.90
N THR A 837 -14.32 -6.50 -3.23
CA THR A 837 -14.24 -5.69 -2.01
C THR A 837 -14.59 -4.23 -2.29
N TYR A 838 -14.06 -3.63 -3.37
CA TYR A 838 -14.47 -2.28 -3.80
C TYR A 838 -15.96 -2.21 -4.14
N VAL A 839 -16.49 -3.20 -4.85
CA VAL A 839 -17.93 -3.27 -5.17
C VAL A 839 -18.78 -3.28 -3.90
N GLU A 840 -18.49 -4.17 -2.95
CA GLU A 840 -19.22 -4.26 -1.69
C GLU A 840 -19.10 -3.00 -0.84
N TYR A 841 -17.91 -2.38 -0.82
CA TYR A 841 -17.67 -1.14 -0.10
C TYR A 841 -18.49 0.03 -0.69
N TYR A 842 -18.48 0.21 -2.01
CA TYR A 842 -19.22 1.29 -2.66
C TYR A 842 -20.74 1.08 -2.53
N LEU A 843 -21.22 -0.15 -2.66
CA LEU A 843 -22.62 -0.48 -2.38
C LEU A 843 -23.00 -0.22 -0.92
N SER A 844 -22.10 -0.45 0.03
CA SER A 844 -22.35 -0.16 1.45
C SER A 844 -22.49 1.35 1.73
N ARG A 845 -21.90 2.19 0.88
CA ARG A 845 -22.03 3.65 0.90
C ARG A 845 -23.28 4.16 0.14
N GLY A 846 -24.10 3.25 -0.38
CA GLY A 846 -25.34 3.61 -1.09
C GLY A 846 -25.15 3.99 -2.57
N MET A 847 -23.97 3.73 -3.18
CA MET A 847 -23.71 4.01 -4.58
C MET A 847 -24.38 2.97 -5.49
N ASP A 848 -24.88 3.38 -6.64
CA ASP A 848 -25.45 2.49 -7.65
C ASP A 848 -24.33 1.77 -8.44
N ILE A 849 -24.44 0.44 -8.56
CA ILE A 849 -23.48 -0.40 -9.30
C ILE A 849 -23.30 0.04 -10.75
N ASN A 850 -24.35 0.52 -11.39
CA ASN A 850 -24.32 0.96 -12.78
C ASN A 850 -23.64 2.34 -12.95
N ALA A 851 -23.59 3.13 -11.87
CA ALA A 851 -22.90 4.41 -11.86
C ALA A 851 -21.39 4.24 -11.67
N PHE A 852 -20.94 3.37 -10.75
CA PHE A 852 -19.50 3.21 -10.46
C PHE A 852 -18.85 2.02 -11.18
N GLY A 853 -19.56 0.93 -11.46
CA GLY A 853 -18.99 -0.28 -12.07
C GLY A 853 -18.17 -0.01 -13.35
N PRO A 854 -18.64 0.87 -14.25
CA PRO A 854 -17.86 1.26 -15.42
C PRO A 854 -16.54 1.98 -15.16
N ASN A 855 -16.34 2.56 -13.96
CA ASN A 855 -15.12 3.25 -13.57
C ASN A 855 -14.07 2.32 -12.95
N LEU A 856 -14.38 1.03 -12.76
CA LEU A 856 -13.44 0.03 -12.30
C LEU A 856 -12.66 -0.55 -13.48
N SER A 857 -11.35 -0.67 -13.33
CA SER A 857 -10.47 -1.37 -14.25
C SER A 857 -9.54 -2.31 -13.51
N PHE A 858 -8.87 -3.19 -14.25
CA PHE A 858 -7.98 -4.19 -13.68
C PHE A 858 -6.60 -4.12 -14.31
N PHE A 859 -5.62 -4.63 -13.60
CA PHE A 859 -4.24 -4.63 -14.03
C PHE A 859 -3.59 -5.97 -13.67
N PHE A 860 -3.12 -6.71 -14.68
CA PHE A 860 -2.47 -8.00 -14.50
C PHE A 860 -1.03 -8.00 -15.00
N SER A 861 -0.21 -8.87 -14.42
CA SER A 861 1.10 -9.24 -14.93
C SER A 861 0.97 -10.46 -15.84
N ASN A 862 1.74 -10.47 -16.94
CA ASN A 862 1.96 -11.68 -17.75
C ASN A 862 3.40 -12.16 -17.59
N GLY A 863 3.57 -13.34 -17.01
CA GLY A 863 4.82 -14.09 -17.01
C GLY A 863 4.95 -15.00 -18.23
N ILE A 864 5.80 -16.04 -18.10
CA ILE A 864 6.09 -17.00 -19.18
C ILE A 864 5.18 -18.24 -19.08
N ASP A 865 4.57 -18.50 -17.91
CA ASP A 865 3.72 -19.67 -17.69
C ASP A 865 2.51 -19.64 -18.65
N PRO A 866 2.10 -20.78 -19.22
CA PRO A 866 1.04 -20.86 -20.23
C PRO A 866 -0.33 -20.40 -19.70
N GLU A 867 -0.59 -20.47 -18.41
CA GLU A 867 -1.84 -20.03 -17.77
C GLU A 867 -2.09 -18.52 -17.98
N TYR A 868 -1.04 -17.72 -18.19
CA TYR A 868 -1.19 -16.31 -18.51
C TYR A 868 -1.91 -16.04 -19.83
N ALA A 869 -1.91 -17.01 -20.77
CA ALA A 869 -2.62 -16.88 -22.03
C ALA A 869 -4.16 -16.81 -21.90
N VAL A 870 -4.70 -17.14 -20.72
CA VAL A 870 -6.16 -17.18 -20.45
C VAL A 870 -6.58 -16.36 -19.22
N ILE A 871 -5.68 -15.64 -18.58
CA ILE A 871 -5.97 -14.94 -17.31
C ILE A 871 -7.11 -13.90 -17.48
N GLY A 872 -7.09 -13.10 -18.53
CA GLY A 872 -8.11 -12.10 -18.80
C GLY A 872 -9.43 -12.74 -19.21
N ARG A 873 -9.39 -13.83 -19.97
CA ARG A 873 -10.55 -14.63 -20.37
C ARG A 873 -11.33 -15.15 -19.16
N VAL A 874 -10.61 -15.74 -18.19
CA VAL A 874 -11.21 -16.21 -16.94
C VAL A 874 -11.71 -15.05 -16.09
N ALA A 875 -10.95 -13.97 -15.98
CA ALA A 875 -11.35 -12.77 -15.26
C ALA A 875 -12.67 -12.19 -15.77
N ARG A 876 -12.78 -11.95 -17.09
CA ARG A 876 -13.99 -11.42 -17.73
C ARG A 876 -15.21 -12.30 -17.44
N ARG A 877 -15.04 -13.60 -17.57
CA ARG A 877 -16.10 -14.60 -17.38
C ARG A 877 -16.66 -14.61 -15.94
N ILE A 878 -15.77 -14.60 -14.93
CA ILE A 878 -16.16 -14.56 -13.52
C ILE A 878 -16.84 -13.23 -13.20
N TRP A 879 -16.23 -12.12 -13.62
CA TRP A 879 -16.75 -10.78 -13.37
C TRP A 879 -18.14 -10.58 -13.97
N ALA A 880 -18.33 -10.87 -15.25
CA ALA A 880 -19.59 -10.69 -15.93
C ALA A 880 -20.75 -11.46 -15.28
N LYS A 881 -20.53 -12.77 -15.00
CA LYS A 881 -21.53 -13.61 -14.33
C LYS A 881 -21.89 -13.13 -12.94
N SER A 882 -20.91 -12.68 -12.18
CA SER A 882 -21.12 -12.14 -10.83
C SER A 882 -21.88 -10.81 -10.86
N LEU A 883 -21.48 -9.89 -11.74
CA LEU A 883 -22.12 -8.59 -11.85
C LEU A 883 -23.59 -8.72 -12.35
N ASP A 884 -23.85 -9.61 -13.30
CA ASP A 884 -25.21 -9.91 -13.78
C ASP A 884 -26.07 -10.55 -12.68
N ARG A 885 -25.64 -11.70 -12.15
CA ARG A 885 -26.48 -12.58 -11.32
C ARG A 885 -26.59 -12.17 -9.87
N LYS A 886 -25.49 -11.69 -9.26
CA LYS A 886 -25.50 -11.29 -7.83
C LYS A 886 -25.88 -9.80 -7.67
N TYR A 887 -25.38 -8.94 -8.52
CA TYR A 887 -25.51 -7.49 -8.33
C TYR A 887 -26.55 -6.85 -9.27
N GLY A 888 -27.09 -7.55 -10.28
CA GLY A 888 -28.07 -7.03 -11.22
C GLY A 888 -27.56 -5.85 -12.07
N ALA A 889 -26.25 -5.83 -12.31
CA ALA A 889 -25.59 -4.75 -13.03
C ALA A 889 -25.93 -4.78 -14.53
N ASP A 890 -25.88 -3.60 -15.16
CA ASP A 890 -26.05 -3.47 -16.62
C ASP A 890 -24.83 -4.02 -17.39
N GLU A 891 -25.00 -4.17 -18.69
CA GLU A 891 -23.96 -4.69 -19.59
C GLU A 891 -22.66 -3.89 -19.51
N ARG A 892 -22.72 -2.57 -19.28
CA ARG A 892 -21.55 -1.70 -19.23
C ARG A 892 -20.70 -1.97 -17.99
N ALA A 893 -21.33 -2.24 -16.86
CA ALA A 893 -20.66 -2.59 -15.61
C ALA A 893 -20.13 -4.04 -15.63
N GLN A 894 -20.79 -4.96 -16.35
CA GLN A 894 -20.37 -6.36 -16.53
C GLN A 894 -19.06 -6.49 -17.34
N LYS A 895 -18.68 -5.49 -18.15
CA LYS A 895 -17.50 -5.50 -19.02
C LYS A 895 -16.23 -5.21 -18.25
N LEU A 896 -15.47 -6.26 -17.85
CA LEU A 896 -14.17 -6.14 -17.21
C LEU A 896 -13.12 -5.62 -18.20
N LYS A 897 -12.55 -4.47 -17.90
CA LYS A 897 -11.48 -3.84 -18.69
C LYS A 897 -10.17 -4.00 -17.94
N TYR A 898 -9.10 -4.36 -18.64
CA TYR A 898 -7.83 -4.58 -17.98
C TYR A 898 -6.62 -4.18 -18.83
N HIS A 899 -5.60 -3.77 -18.11
CA HIS A 899 -4.27 -3.52 -18.61
C HIS A 899 -3.37 -4.74 -18.32
N ILE A 900 -2.44 -5.04 -19.21
CA ILE A 900 -1.35 -6.00 -18.99
C ILE A 900 -0.01 -5.26 -18.99
N GLN A 901 0.84 -5.58 -18.05
CA GLN A 901 2.27 -5.33 -18.12
C GLN A 901 3.00 -6.67 -18.14
N THR A 902 4.01 -6.78 -18.98
CA THR A 902 4.91 -7.95 -18.98
C THR A 902 5.66 -8.01 -17.65
N SER A 903 5.93 -9.22 -17.13
CA SER A 903 6.52 -9.39 -15.81
C SER A 903 7.98 -8.94 -15.75
N GLY A 904 8.27 -7.99 -14.87
CA GLY A 904 9.63 -7.56 -14.54
C GLY A 904 10.46 -8.68 -13.91
N ARG A 905 9.82 -9.51 -13.11
CA ARG A 905 10.44 -10.68 -12.45
C ARG A 905 10.97 -11.73 -13.44
N SER A 906 10.48 -11.72 -14.68
CA SER A 906 10.96 -12.60 -15.75
C SER A 906 12.23 -12.10 -16.43
N LEU A 907 12.64 -10.86 -16.18
CA LEU A 907 13.87 -10.28 -16.75
C LEU A 907 15.09 -10.74 -15.96
N HIS A 908 16.15 -11.07 -16.69
CA HIS A 908 17.40 -11.53 -16.11
C HIS A 908 18.52 -10.53 -16.35
N ALA A 909 19.23 -10.14 -15.30
CA ALA A 909 20.39 -9.26 -15.41
C ALA A 909 21.61 -9.94 -16.07
N GLN A 910 21.76 -11.25 -15.88
CA GLN A 910 22.88 -12.04 -16.43
C GLN A 910 22.72 -12.40 -17.90
N GLU A 911 21.48 -12.53 -18.37
CA GLU A 911 21.11 -12.94 -19.73
C GLU A 911 20.25 -11.85 -20.38
N ILE A 912 20.74 -10.63 -20.29
CA ILE A 912 20.02 -9.41 -20.65
C ILE A 912 19.55 -9.37 -22.12
N ASP A 913 20.36 -9.90 -23.04
CA ASP A 913 20.05 -9.91 -24.48
C ASP A 913 18.85 -10.78 -24.84
N PHE A 914 18.51 -11.77 -24.00
CA PHE A 914 17.33 -12.63 -24.18
C PHE A 914 16.04 -12.05 -23.57
N ASN A 915 16.11 -10.93 -22.89
CA ASN A 915 14.93 -10.34 -22.26
C ASN A 915 13.87 -9.90 -23.28
N ASP A 916 14.27 -9.42 -24.45
CA ASP A 916 13.33 -9.09 -25.52
C ASP A 916 12.52 -10.31 -26.00
N ILE A 917 13.11 -11.52 -26.01
CA ILE A 917 12.41 -12.76 -26.36
C ILE A 917 11.36 -13.09 -25.28
N ARG A 918 11.73 -12.98 -24.00
CA ARG A 918 10.82 -13.19 -22.87
C ARG A 918 9.65 -12.23 -22.93
N THR A 919 9.92 -10.94 -23.08
CA THR A 919 8.92 -9.87 -23.20
C THR A 919 8.01 -10.10 -24.41
N THR A 920 8.55 -10.58 -25.57
CA THR A 920 7.77 -10.88 -26.76
C THR A 920 6.74 -11.98 -26.51
N LEU A 921 7.12 -13.08 -25.84
CA LEU A 921 6.18 -14.17 -25.50
C LEU A 921 5.07 -13.68 -24.56
N GLN A 922 5.40 -12.89 -23.56
CA GLN A 922 4.44 -12.33 -22.61
C GLN A 922 3.48 -11.36 -23.29
N ALA A 923 3.96 -10.52 -24.20
CA ALA A 923 3.15 -9.62 -25.00
C ALA A 923 2.22 -10.37 -25.95
N LEU A 924 2.69 -11.47 -26.54
CA LEU A 924 1.88 -12.34 -27.40
C LEU A 924 0.68 -12.92 -26.64
N TYR A 925 0.89 -13.43 -25.42
CA TYR A 925 -0.21 -13.89 -24.57
C TYR A 925 -1.23 -12.80 -24.29
N ALA A 926 -0.77 -11.59 -23.95
CA ALA A 926 -1.65 -10.45 -23.68
C ALA A 926 -2.53 -10.06 -24.87
N ILE A 927 -1.93 -10.01 -26.05
CA ILE A 927 -2.63 -9.61 -27.30
C ILE A 927 -3.64 -10.68 -27.70
N TYR A 928 -3.30 -11.96 -27.61
CA TYR A 928 -4.19 -13.07 -27.94
C TYR A 928 -5.31 -13.27 -26.90
N ASP A 929 -5.09 -12.88 -25.65
CA ASP A 929 -6.15 -12.83 -24.64
C ASP A 929 -7.01 -11.54 -24.74
N ASN A 930 -6.78 -10.71 -25.75
CA ASN A 930 -7.58 -9.54 -26.04
C ASN A 930 -7.56 -8.48 -24.91
N CYS A 931 -6.38 -8.18 -24.39
CA CYS A 931 -6.21 -7.12 -23.39
C CYS A 931 -6.60 -5.74 -23.96
N ASN A 932 -7.05 -4.83 -23.10
CA ASN A 932 -7.47 -3.48 -23.51
C ASN A 932 -6.27 -2.54 -23.72
N SER A 933 -5.19 -2.75 -22.96
CA SER A 933 -3.92 -2.03 -23.13
C SER A 933 -2.76 -2.88 -22.65
N LEU A 934 -1.60 -2.65 -23.24
CA LEU A 934 -0.38 -3.42 -22.99
C LEU A 934 0.81 -2.49 -22.79
N HIS A 935 1.63 -2.81 -21.78
CA HIS A 935 2.97 -2.30 -21.63
C HIS A 935 3.99 -3.45 -21.73
N THR A 936 5.06 -3.24 -22.47
CA THR A 936 6.18 -4.17 -22.61
C THR A 936 7.42 -3.58 -21.94
N ASN A 937 8.03 -4.33 -21.03
CA ASN A 937 9.24 -3.91 -20.33
C ASN A 937 10.43 -3.84 -21.29
N ALA A 938 11.29 -2.86 -21.09
CA ALA A 938 12.55 -2.76 -21.82
C ALA A 938 13.54 -3.84 -21.34
N PHE A 939 14.40 -4.34 -22.24
CA PHE A 939 15.31 -5.43 -21.92
C PHE A 939 16.35 -5.09 -20.85
N ASP A 940 16.73 -3.80 -20.75
CA ASP A 940 17.71 -3.27 -19.80
C ASP A 940 17.13 -2.88 -18.44
N GLU A 941 15.81 -2.98 -18.26
CA GLU A 941 15.12 -2.68 -16.99
C GLU A 941 15.60 -3.58 -15.83
N ALA A 942 16.18 -4.74 -16.16
CA ALA A 942 16.77 -5.65 -15.18
C ALA A 942 17.99 -5.05 -14.43
N ILE A 943 18.62 -4.02 -14.96
CA ILE A 943 19.88 -3.47 -14.42
C ILE A 943 19.91 -1.94 -14.32
N THR A 944 19.02 -1.22 -15.00
CA THR A 944 19.04 0.25 -15.05
C THR A 944 17.67 0.83 -15.37
N THR A 945 17.52 2.14 -15.20
CA THR A 945 16.41 2.88 -15.79
C THR A 945 16.51 2.78 -17.33
N PRO A 946 15.43 2.39 -18.03
CA PRO A 946 15.48 2.17 -19.47
C PRO A 946 15.97 3.37 -20.28
N THR A 947 16.82 3.11 -21.26
CA THR A 947 17.29 4.12 -22.21
C THR A 947 16.21 4.46 -23.24
N GLU A 948 16.36 5.55 -23.98
CA GLU A 948 15.43 5.89 -25.08
C GLU A 948 15.37 4.78 -26.15
N GLY A 949 16.51 4.21 -26.49
CA GLY A 949 16.59 3.13 -27.47
C GLY A 949 15.92 1.85 -27.00
N SER A 950 16.09 1.46 -25.73
CA SER A 950 15.48 0.24 -25.18
C SER A 950 13.96 0.35 -25.03
N VAL A 951 13.44 1.52 -24.62
CA VAL A 951 11.99 1.80 -24.56
C VAL A 951 11.37 1.72 -25.97
N ARG A 952 12.05 2.28 -26.99
CA ARG A 952 11.57 2.20 -28.37
C ARG A 952 11.55 0.77 -28.89
N ARG A 953 12.52 -0.07 -28.54
CA ARG A 953 12.51 -1.52 -28.87
C ARG A 953 11.35 -2.23 -28.20
N ALA A 954 11.08 -1.95 -26.92
CA ALA A 954 9.96 -2.53 -26.19
C ALA A 954 8.59 -2.19 -26.85
N ILE A 955 8.40 -0.96 -27.31
CA ILE A 955 7.22 -0.56 -28.09
C ILE A 955 7.19 -1.30 -29.44
N ALA A 956 8.31 -1.45 -30.11
CA ALA A 956 8.39 -2.13 -31.41
C ALA A 956 7.95 -3.61 -31.32
N ILE A 957 8.17 -4.30 -30.18
CA ILE A 957 7.67 -5.66 -29.93
C ILE A 957 6.15 -5.72 -30.15
N GLN A 958 5.41 -4.78 -29.58
CA GLN A 958 3.94 -4.73 -29.72
C GLN A 958 3.52 -4.47 -31.17
N LEU A 959 4.18 -3.54 -31.85
CA LEU A 959 3.89 -3.20 -33.24
C LEU A 959 4.17 -4.38 -34.18
N ILE A 960 5.20 -5.18 -33.92
CA ILE A 960 5.52 -6.39 -34.71
C ILE A 960 4.45 -7.46 -34.51
N ILE A 961 3.98 -7.69 -33.29
CA ILE A 961 2.95 -8.70 -33.00
C ILE A 961 1.60 -8.30 -33.61
N ASN A 962 1.26 -7.02 -33.62
CA ASN A 962 0.01 -6.52 -34.17
C ASN A 962 -0.06 -6.51 -35.72
N ARG A 963 1.08 -6.61 -36.41
CA ARG A 963 1.17 -6.74 -37.86
C ARG A 963 1.06 -8.19 -38.31
#